data_0a26009435abb8c2272b06aad2ede37a
#
_entry.id   0a26009435abb8c2272b06aad2ede37a
#
_cell.length_a   1.000
_cell.length_b   1.000
_cell.length_c   1.000
_cell.angle_alpha   90.00
_cell.angle_beta   90.00
_cell.angle_gamma   90.00
#
_symmetry.space_group_name_H-M   'P 1'
#
loop_
_entity.id
_entity.type
_entity.pdbx_description
1 polymer ?
#
loop_
_entity_poly.entity_id
_entity_poly.type
_entity_poly.pdbx_seq_one_letter_code
_entity_poly.pdbx_strand_id
1 'polypeptide(L)'
;MAGPLTAEDLYRFRWIDHARLTPDGERVAYQVSWADANGRQTRSRIVVRRLLDPEPVEPTGGVQRDRSPEWSPDGRKIAFLTKLGTADQLFVIDTASKDPAVQLSSVPDGVGLHSWSPDGRWVAFLGAVLSDPDAAVDDPRPPESREQLRRAPVARVVRRLDYKHDGRGYVDGRYHHLFVVPAEGGEAKQLTSGAWDVSEYDWSPDSTRLIVAGNAEPGADLQRELNLYMVGLDARQVRLGGGFYLSAPIWSPKGDQIAFIAPNGLDVGLIERLWVVPLSGGGPRCLTANVDIAVNDSVINDMRAGHATRVKWSAEGDRIYFPGAGPGVTTIQSVDMDGKVREEASGRRRIYDFDVASGVLVFCASDPTNPGDLYMLTQGAEARVTDLNPWLHDRYVAEPEQHYFTAPDGWRLEGWVLKPKDHDPNCLYPAVMEIHGGPHAQYGWSFFHELQVLAGMGYVVFYMNPRGSDGYGETFRRSVVRDWGGKDYLDLMSSLDQLIERTNYLDTDRLGVGGGSYGGYMTNWIIGQTDRFSAAVAMRSISNLVSEYSQHDIVLWGVLQLGPPPWPDLDELWRRSPIRYVQNVRTPLLLTAGEMDLRCAMSQSEEMFGALRLLGRTVELVRFPEESHDLSRNGRPDRRVERLKRIARWYERFLGTAAVDRTVPEEATQVLETPAEAPREWAKTVAISPHAESKPVEEPTAPFAVAAEAIAESLVEEPVSVPVVEPAAEAAAEATEPEVIQPTVSEFATAPAPIIEPEALPDLPSLDGPAEEAPLEVAPEVPIAAEVEPEPQPEPEPEPEPEAAAEPEPSPRELVMADAEPVTPAFGVPAAVAEPDPEPQPITSQPEAAPSVSSTLVAWPNQVAAGPGNGAPAEATSFDEATSVIPAWQQSDANPAKETVSLQAMPPEQVAAGSGYAALLTFEAGPFAGRIVAVPNQMISIGRAPDNDVVVGDPATSGHHGRIEVRNGSFWISDLGSTNGTQVNGEPVLEHQLSDGDSIAIGQNTLRFSLES
;
A
#
# COMPACT_ATOMS: atom_id res chain seq x y z
N MET A 1 -7.19 38.81 10.98
CA MET A 1 -7.44 37.73 9.99
C MET A 1 -6.47 36.59 10.27
N ALA A 2 -6.95 35.35 10.35
CA ALA A 2 -6.12 34.19 10.56
C ALA A 2 -5.08 34.04 9.44
N GLY A 3 -3.82 33.79 9.79
CA GLY A 3 -2.76 33.54 8.79
C GLY A 3 -2.93 32.17 8.14
N PRO A 4 -2.40 31.95 6.89
CA PRO A 4 -2.41 30.64 6.26
C PRO A 4 -1.49 29.66 7.00
N LEU A 5 -1.66 28.36 6.75
CA LEU A 5 -0.69 27.34 7.12
C LEU A 5 0.53 27.42 6.22
N THR A 6 1.68 27.07 6.76
CA THR A 6 2.98 27.05 6.07
C THR A 6 3.64 25.68 6.23
N ALA A 7 4.66 25.39 5.42
CA ALA A 7 5.43 24.15 5.54
C ALA A 7 6.08 23.99 6.93
N GLU A 8 6.49 25.09 7.57
CA GLU A 8 7.11 25.10 8.89
C GLU A 8 6.15 24.79 10.03
N ASP A 9 4.85 24.96 9.83
CA ASP A 9 3.86 24.59 10.84
C ASP A 9 3.90 23.08 11.17
N LEU A 10 4.57 22.24 10.32
CA LEU A 10 4.90 20.85 10.65
C LEU A 10 5.55 20.71 12.03
N TYR A 11 6.40 21.66 12.46
CA TYR A 11 7.06 21.64 13.76
C TYR A 11 6.13 21.98 14.94
N ARG A 12 4.95 22.51 14.67
CA ARG A 12 3.95 22.88 15.68
C ARG A 12 2.93 21.78 15.91
N PHE A 13 2.67 20.95 14.88
CA PHE A 13 1.70 19.86 14.99
C PHE A 13 2.06 18.86 16.08
N ARG A 14 1.01 18.38 16.73
CA ARG A 14 1.01 17.20 17.58
C ARG A 14 0.00 16.23 16.99
N TRP A 15 0.36 14.97 16.88
CA TRP A 15 -0.55 13.93 16.42
C TRP A 15 -0.52 12.75 17.38
N ILE A 16 -1.64 12.03 17.44
CA ILE A 16 -1.86 10.93 18.34
C ILE A 16 -1.82 9.61 17.59
N ASP A 17 -1.31 8.58 18.23
CA ASP A 17 -1.27 7.21 17.73
C ASP A 17 -1.40 6.23 18.88
N HIS A 18 -1.73 4.95 18.58
CA HIS A 18 -1.69 3.81 19.49
C HIS A 18 -2.44 4.05 20.80
N ALA A 19 -3.77 4.27 20.73
CA ALA A 19 -4.62 4.37 21.91
C ALA A 19 -4.97 2.98 22.46
N ARG A 20 -4.66 2.70 23.74
CA ARG A 20 -4.87 1.41 24.40
C ARG A 20 -5.54 1.59 25.74
N LEU A 21 -6.67 0.90 25.91
CA LEU A 21 -7.44 0.88 27.15
C LEU A 21 -6.83 -0.10 28.16
N THR A 22 -6.92 0.24 29.44
CA THR A 22 -6.78 -0.79 30.49
C THR A 22 -7.95 -1.78 30.41
N PRO A 23 -7.80 -3.02 30.88
CA PRO A 23 -8.84 -4.04 30.82
C PRO A 23 -10.17 -3.63 31.50
N ASP A 24 -10.11 -2.77 32.52
CA ASP A 24 -11.27 -2.19 33.21
C ASP A 24 -11.97 -1.06 32.41
N GLY A 25 -11.33 -0.57 31.34
CA GLY A 25 -11.83 0.54 30.52
C GLY A 25 -11.76 1.92 31.18
N GLU A 26 -11.08 2.07 32.32
CA GLU A 26 -11.01 3.34 33.04
C GLU A 26 -9.89 4.28 32.57
N ARG A 27 -8.79 3.72 32.05
CA ARG A 27 -7.62 4.48 31.61
C ARG A 27 -7.25 4.15 30.17
N VAL A 28 -6.68 5.13 29.49
CA VAL A 28 -6.12 4.96 28.15
C VAL A 28 -4.64 5.40 28.14
N ALA A 29 -3.77 4.60 27.56
CA ALA A 29 -2.42 4.97 27.18
C ALA A 29 -2.40 5.29 25.69
N TYR A 30 -1.73 6.37 25.30
CA TYR A 30 -1.60 6.76 23.90
C TYR A 30 -0.28 7.43 23.63
N GLN A 31 0.18 7.36 22.39
CA GLN A 31 1.38 8.00 21.91
C GLN A 31 1.05 9.39 21.38
N VAL A 32 1.82 10.40 21.81
CA VAL A 32 1.82 11.75 21.22
C VAL A 32 3.14 12.01 20.53
N SER A 33 3.07 12.31 19.22
CA SER A 33 4.24 12.51 18.35
C SER A 33 4.34 13.95 17.87
N TRP A 34 5.56 14.41 17.57
CA TRP A 34 5.85 15.72 16.98
C TRP A 34 7.15 15.75 16.21
N ALA A 35 7.28 16.67 15.27
CA ALA A 35 8.52 16.99 14.60
C ALA A 35 9.42 17.84 15.48
N ASP A 36 10.67 17.40 15.72
CA ASP A 36 11.70 18.17 16.44
C ASP A 36 12.62 18.88 15.44
N ALA A 37 12.51 20.20 15.35
CA ALA A 37 13.30 21.02 14.44
C ALA A 37 14.81 20.98 14.77
N ASN A 38 15.16 20.95 16.05
CA ASN A 38 16.57 20.95 16.50
C ASN A 38 17.21 19.57 16.29
N GLY A 39 16.50 18.50 16.66
CA GLY A 39 16.96 17.12 16.53
C GLY A 39 16.79 16.56 15.12
N ARG A 40 16.09 17.26 14.22
CA ARG A 40 15.76 16.80 12.85
C ARG A 40 15.17 15.38 12.83
N GLN A 41 14.31 15.08 13.79
CA GLN A 41 13.70 13.77 13.97
C GLN A 41 12.27 13.89 14.47
N THR A 42 11.47 12.87 14.24
CA THR A 42 10.20 12.73 14.93
C THR A 42 10.44 12.20 16.32
N ARG A 43 9.89 12.85 17.34
CA ARG A 43 9.87 12.41 18.73
C ARG A 43 8.47 11.98 19.11
N SER A 44 8.39 11.16 20.15
CA SER A 44 7.11 10.79 20.75
C SER A 44 7.27 10.48 22.23
N ARG A 45 6.15 10.53 22.93
CA ARG A 45 6.04 10.15 24.33
C ARG A 45 4.75 9.36 24.55
N ILE A 46 4.73 8.57 25.61
CA ILE A 46 3.53 7.88 26.09
C ILE A 46 2.82 8.79 27.09
N VAL A 47 1.53 8.93 26.91
CA VAL A 47 0.65 9.67 27.80
C VAL A 47 -0.41 8.71 28.33
N VAL A 48 -0.68 8.77 29.62
CA VAL A 48 -1.73 8.01 30.29
C VAL A 48 -2.77 8.96 30.83
N ARG A 49 -4.02 8.66 30.60
CA ARG A 49 -5.15 9.47 31.07
C ARG A 49 -6.25 8.57 31.64
N ARG A 50 -6.87 9.00 32.77
CA ARG A 50 -8.17 8.49 33.13
C ARG A 50 -9.22 9.17 32.26
N LEU A 51 -10.13 8.39 31.68
CA LEU A 51 -11.06 8.90 30.67
C LEU A 51 -11.96 10.02 31.19
N LEU A 52 -12.29 9.98 32.46
CA LEU A 52 -13.15 10.96 33.12
C LEU A 52 -12.36 12.07 33.87
N ASP A 53 -11.01 12.03 33.83
CA ASP A 53 -10.13 12.99 34.48
C ASP A 53 -9.44 13.86 33.44
N PRO A 54 -9.47 15.20 33.51
CA PRO A 54 -8.82 16.06 32.56
C PRO A 54 -7.29 16.00 32.59
N GLU A 55 -6.67 15.60 33.71
CA GLU A 55 -5.23 15.69 33.92
C GLU A 55 -4.51 14.41 33.40
N PRO A 56 -3.74 14.49 32.31
CA PRO A 56 -2.92 13.37 31.84
C PRO A 56 -1.65 13.21 32.68
N VAL A 57 -1.13 11.99 32.72
CA VAL A 57 0.19 11.68 33.27
C VAL A 57 1.11 11.28 32.12
N GLU A 58 2.35 11.74 32.16
CA GLU A 58 3.39 11.44 31.17
C GLU A 58 4.44 10.51 31.79
N PRO A 59 4.26 9.20 31.75
CA PRO A 59 5.21 8.25 32.34
C PRO A 59 6.57 8.26 31.63
N THR A 60 6.62 8.67 30.35
CA THR A 60 7.87 8.82 29.61
C THR A 60 8.16 10.28 29.29
N GLY A 61 9.44 10.66 29.33
CA GLY A 61 9.84 12.08 29.23
C GLY A 61 9.88 12.65 27.81
N GLY A 62 9.62 11.85 26.76
CA GLY A 62 9.68 12.33 25.37
C GLY A 62 11.08 12.71 24.86
N VAL A 63 12.13 12.32 25.57
CA VAL A 63 13.53 12.57 25.17
C VAL A 63 13.90 11.70 23.98
N GLN A 64 13.35 10.51 23.93
CA GLN A 64 13.50 9.53 22.86
C GLN A 64 12.23 9.49 21.98
N ARG A 65 12.14 8.47 21.14
CA ARG A 65 10.94 8.15 20.39
C ARG A 65 10.24 6.97 21.08
N ASP A 66 9.47 7.27 22.16
CA ASP A 66 8.70 6.26 22.89
C ASP A 66 7.39 6.01 22.17
N ARG A 67 7.09 4.74 21.83
CA ARG A 67 5.98 4.39 20.93
C ARG A 67 5.33 3.06 21.27
N SER A 68 4.11 2.87 20.71
CA SER A 68 3.37 1.60 20.77
C SER A 68 3.14 1.11 22.20
N PRO A 69 2.44 1.87 23.07
CA PRO A 69 2.15 1.42 24.43
C PRO A 69 1.18 0.23 24.43
N GLU A 70 1.46 -0.78 25.26
CA GLU A 70 0.57 -1.91 25.52
C GLU A 70 0.47 -2.18 27.02
N TRP A 71 -0.76 -2.22 27.56
CA TRP A 71 -0.98 -2.47 28.98
C TRP A 71 -0.72 -3.92 29.37
N SER A 72 -0.16 -4.12 30.54
CA SER A 72 -0.20 -5.44 31.19
C SER A 72 -1.65 -5.84 31.51
N PRO A 73 -1.96 -7.16 31.58
CA PRO A 73 -3.34 -7.61 31.83
C PRO A 73 -3.95 -7.14 33.15
N ASP A 74 -3.12 -6.80 34.15
CA ASP A 74 -3.55 -6.20 35.42
C ASP A 74 -3.70 -4.67 35.35
N GLY A 75 -3.42 -4.06 34.20
CA GLY A 75 -3.50 -2.62 33.97
C GLY A 75 -2.47 -1.77 34.73
N ARG A 76 -1.39 -2.34 35.28
CA ARG A 76 -0.42 -1.60 36.12
C ARG A 76 0.80 -1.14 35.35
N LYS A 77 1.27 -1.97 34.42
CA LYS A 77 2.50 -1.72 33.67
C LYS A 77 2.18 -1.43 32.20
N ILE A 78 3.07 -0.70 31.55
CA ILE A 78 3.04 -0.46 30.11
C ILE A 78 4.34 -0.99 29.50
N ALA A 79 4.20 -1.89 28.53
CA ALA A 79 5.30 -2.23 27.61
C ALA A 79 5.29 -1.24 26.44
N PHE A 80 6.46 -0.80 25.99
CA PHE A 80 6.61 0.16 24.90
C PHE A 80 7.98 0.02 24.23
N LEU A 81 8.08 0.57 23.03
CA LEU A 81 9.33 0.63 22.29
C LEU A 81 9.97 2.00 22.44
N THR A 82 11.28 2.04 22.64
CA THR A 82 12.08 3.26 22.63
C THR A 82 13.39 3.06 21.86
N LYS A 83 13.85 4.12 21.18
CA LYS A 83 15.03 4.02 20.34
C LYS A 83 16.31 4.15 21.16
N LEU A 84 17.13 3.09 21.15
CA LEU A 84 18.49 3.09 21.71
C LEU A 84 19.52 3.02 20.57
N GLY A 85 20.30 4.08 20.39
CA GLY A 85 21.23 4.15 19.28
C GLY A 85 20.51 4.15 17.92
N THR A 86 20.68 3.07 17.15
CA THR A 86 20.06 2.91 15.82
C THR A 86 18.80 2.05 15.82
N ALA A 87 18.55 1.26 16.89
CA ALA A 87 17.51 0.25 16.97
C ALA A 87 16.50 0.53 18.08
N ASP A 88 15.24 0.17 17.84
CA ASP A 88 14.20 0.21 18.87
C ASP A 88 14.36 -1.01 19.81
N GLN A 89 14.18 -0.78 21.13
CA GLN A 89 14.22 -1.82 22.15
C GLN A 89 12.94 -1.81 22.98
N LEU A 90 12.61 -2.95 23.55
CA LEU A 90 11.42 -3.14 24.39
C LEU A 90 11.73 -2.73 25.85
N PHE A 91 10.85 -1.91 26.40
CA PHE A 91 10.88 -1.44 27.77
C PHE A 91 9.54 -1.68 28.46
N VAL A 92 9.59 -1.76 29.80
CA VAL A 92 8.39 -1.81 30.64
C VAL A 92 8.51 -0.75 31.72
N ILE A 93 7.41 -0.03 32.00
CA ILE A 93 7.29 0.95 33.06
C ILE A 93 6.06 0.64 33.93
N ASP A 94 6.20 0.73 35.26
CA ASP A 94 5.08 0.68 36.21
C ASP A 94 4.50 2.09 36.34
N THR A 95 3.23 2.27 35.96
CA THR A 95 2.57 3.59 35.93
C THR A 95 2.29 4.16 37.33
N ALA A 96 2.34 3.35 38.40
CA ALA A 96 2.17 3.77 39.78
C ALA A 96 3.49 4.04 40.49
N SER A 97 4.62 3.56 39.97
CA SER A 97 5.95 3.80 40.48
C SER A 97 6.60 5.04 39.85
N LYS A 98 7.60 5.60 40.56
CA LYS A 98 8.51 6.61 40.01
C LYS A 98 9.83 5.98 39.54
N ASP A 99 9.94 4.67 39.56
CA ASP A 99 11.11 3.97 39.10
C ASP A 99 11.26 4.13 37.58
N PRO A 100 12.49 4.17 37.08
CA PRO A 100 12.74 4.25 35.65
C PRO A 100 12.21 3.00 34.90
N ALA A 101 11.90 3.14 33.64
CA ALA A 101 11.52 2.01 32.80
C ALA A 101 12.65 0.97 32.73
N VAL A 102 12.27 -0.31 32.75
CA VAL A 102 13.16 -1.45 32.68
C VAL A 102 13.27 -1.93 31.23
N GLN A 103 14.50 -2.08 30.74
CA GLN A 103 14.75 -2.64 29.41
C GLN A 103 14.56 -4.16 29.43
N LEU A 104 13.74 -4.71 28.55
CA LEU A 104 13.49 -6.15 28.42
C LEU A 104 14.22 -6.80 27.24
N SER A 105 14.63 -6.04 26.22
CA SER A 105 15.31 -6.59 25.04
C SER A 105 16.63 -5.91 24.77
N SER A 106 17.55 -6.67 24.13
CA SER A 106 18.83 -6.17 23.60
C SER A 106 19.11 -6.87 22.27
N VAL A 107 18.23 -6.64 21.28
CA VAL A 107 18.34 -7.20 19.93
C VAL A 107 19.14 -6.23 19.07
N PRO A 108 20.25 -6.63 18.44
CA PRO A 108 21.12 -5.72 17.68
C PRO A 108 20.40 -4.94 16.59
N ASP A 109 19.51 -5.59 15.85
CA ASP A 109 18.78 -5.00 14.73
C ASP A 109 17.38 -4.48 15.12
N GLY A 110 17.06 -4.49 16.41
CA GLY A 110 15.85 -3.90 16.97
C GLY A 110 14.68 -4.85 17.16
N VAL A 111 13.64 -4.29 17.78
CA VAL A 111 12.38 -4.94 18.15
C VAL A 111 11.23 -4.26 17.43
N GLY A 112 10.34 -5.06 16.86
CA GLY A 112 9.12 -4.61 16.23
C GLY A 112 7.87 -4.77 17.12
N LEU A 113 6.84 -5.39 16.58
CA LEU A 113 5.58 -5.69 17.28
C LEU A 113 5.84 -6.39 18.61
N HIS A 114 5.11 -6.00 19.68
CA HIS A 114 5.20 -6.64 20.98
C HIS A 114 3.80 -6.72 21.64
N SER A 115 3.60 -7.70 22.54
CA SER A 115 2.37 -7.87 23.30
C SER A 115 2.60 -8.68 24.59
N TRP A 116 1.77 -8.40 25.60
CA TRP A 116 1.76 -9.18 26.83
C TRP A 116 1.08 -10.53 26.65
N SER A 117 1.56 -11.57 27.36
CA SER A 117 0.76 -12.78 27.55
C SER A 117 -0.48 -12.48 28.42
N PRO A 118 -1.64 -13.13 28.19
CA PRO A 118 -2.84 -12.92 29.00
C PRO A 118 -2.66 -13.12 30.51
N ASP A 119 -1.71 -13.95 30.94
CA ASP A 119 -1.37 -14.16 32.34
C ASP A 119 -0.35 -13.16 32.93
N GLY A 120 0.15 -12.24 32.08
CA GLY A 120 1.09 -11.18 32.46
C GLY A 120 2.52 -11.63 32.77
N ARG A 121 2.86 -12.90 32.56
CA ARG A 121 4.21 -13.44 32.88
C ARG A 121 5.24 -13.21 31.80
N TRP A 122 4.80 -13.03 30.56
CA TRP A 122 5.65 -12.93 29.38
C TRP A 122 5.31 -11.69 28.57
N VAL A 123 6.31 -11.18 27.84
CA VAL A 123 6.09 -10.25 26.72
C VAL A 123 6.67 -10.93 25.47
N ALA A 124 5.83 -11.11 24.44
CA ALA A 124 6.28 -11.55 23.12
C ALA A 124 6.69 -10.34 22.27
N PHE A 125 7.62 -10.54 21.36
CA PHE A 125 8.04 -9.51 20.41
C PHE A 125 8.65 -10.11 19.13
N LEU A 126 8.66 -9.32 18.05
CA LEU A 126 9.40 -9.63 16.84
C LEU A 126 10.79 -8.98 16.91
N GLY A 127 11.83 -9.78 16.68
CA GLY A 127 13.21 -9.33 16.59
C GLY A 127 13.87 -9.78 15.29
N ALA A 128 14.67 -8.90 14.66
CA ALA A 128 15.40 -9.24 13.45
C ALA A 128 16.63 -10.10 13.81
N VAL A 129 16.82 -11.22 13.10
CA VAL A 129 17.90 -12.19 13.34
C VAL A 129 18.59 -12.52 12.03
N LEU A 130 19.92 -12.59 12.05
CA LEU A 130 20.69 -13.07 10.91
C LEU A 130 20.45 -14.58 10.72
N SER A 131 19.69 -14.93 9.71
CA SER A 131 19.33 -16.32 9.37
C SER A 131 20.01 -16.84 8.09
N ASP A 132 20.51 -15.93 7.24
CA ASP A 132 21.33 -16.23 6.07
C ASP A 132 22.62 -15.37 6.11
N PRO A 133 23.71 -15.90 6.72
CA PRO A 133 24.96 -15.16 6.84
C PRO A 133 25.68 -14.94 5.51
N ASP A 134 25.29 -15.68 4.45
CA ASP A 134 25.88 -15.54 3.12
C ASP A 134 25.17 -14.47 2.25
N ALA A 135 24.10 -13.86 2.75
CA ALA A 135 23.34 -12.84 2.03
C ALA A 135 24.08 -11.48 1.98
N ALA A 136 24.97 -11.22 2.96
CA ALA A 136 25.78 -10.02 3.00
C ALA A 136 27.18 -10.32 3.50
N VAL A 137 28.19 -9.64 2.96
CA VAL A 137 29.59 -9.73 3.39
C VAL A 137 29.94 -8.44 4.13
N ASP A 138 30.07 -8.53 5.43
CA ASP A 138 30.40 -7.38 6.27
C ASP A 138 31.90 -7.06 6.23
N ASP A 139 32.25 -5.80 6.47
CA ASP A 139 33.64 -5.38 6.66
C ASP A 139 34.14 -5.97 8.01
N PRO A 140 35.18 -6.83 8.00
CA PRO A 140 35.66 -7.47 9.22
C PRO A 140 36.35 -6.50 10.19
N ARG A 141 36.62 -5.26 9.77
CA ARG A 141 37.24 -4.26 10.64
C ARG A 141 36.23 -3.68 11.62
N PRO A 142 36.61 -3.51 12.92
CA PRO A 142 35.72 -2.89 13.88
C PRO A 142 35.37 -1.45 13.44
N PRO A 143 34.15 -0.98 13.72
CA PRO A 143 33.74 0.36 13.36
C PRO A 143 34.51 1.41 14.17
N GLU A 144 35.14 2.36 13.47
CA GLU A 144 35.92 3.44 14.08
C GLU A 144 35.07 4.63 14.56
N SER A 145 33.81 4.69 14.12
CA SER A 145 32.88 5.76 14.48
C SER A 145 31.41 5.28 14.44
N ARG A 146 30.50 6.09 15.04
CA ARG A 146 29.04 5.85 14.92
C ARG A 146 28.53 5.84 13.49
N GLU A 147 29.17 6.57 12.61
CA GLU A 147 28.82 6.63 11.19
C GLU A 147 29.20 5.33 10.48
N GLN A 148 30.27 4.70 10.95
CA GLN A 148 30.71 3.40 10.44
C GLN A 148 29.84 2.22 10.92
N LEU A 149 29.11 2.35 12.03
CA LEU A 149 28.10 1.37 12.46
C LEU A 149 26.93 1.21 11.45
N ARG A 150 26.76 2.18 10.53
CA ARG A 150 25.77 2.15 9.45
C ARG A 150 26.38 1.79 8.10
N ARG A 151 27.58 1.25 8.05
CA ARG A 151 28.21 0.87 6.78
C ARG A 151 27.33 -0.16 6.06
N ALA A 152 27.15 0.10 4.77
CA ALA A 152 26.67 -0.94 3.87
C ALA A 152 27.68 -2.11 3.93
N PRO A 153 27.23 -3.35 3.80
CA PRO A 153 28.13 -4.49 3.69
C PRO A 153 29.05 -4.33 2.47
N VAL A 154 30.19 -5.00 2.48
CA VAL A 154 31.14 -5.02 1.36
C VAL A 154 30.48 -5.52 0.09
N ALA A 155 29.60 -6.52 0.22
CA ALA A 155 28.79 -7.05 -0.87
C ALA A 155 27.46 -7.59 -0.38
N ARG A 156 26.43 -7.55 -1.23
CA ARG A 156 25.15 -8.23 -1.06
C ARG A 156 25.00 -9.35 -2.07
N VAL A 157 24.61 -10.53 -1.61
CA VAL A 157 24.35 -11.69 -2.45
C VAL A 157 22.86 -11.97 -2.50
N VAL A 158 22.21 -11.51 -3.56
CA VAL A 158 20.75 -11.58 -3.73
C VAL A 158 20.37 -12.90 -4.42
N ARG A 159 19.50 -13.67 -3.76
CA ARG A 159 18.99 -14.97 -4.28
C ARG A 159 17.47 -15.06 -4.22
N ARG A 160 16.80 -14.05 -3.61
CA ARG A 160 15.36 -14.03 -3.34
C ARG A 160 14.75 -12.71 -3.84
N LEU A 161 13.45 -12.70 -4.16
CA LEU A 161 12.75 -11.46 -4.55
C LEU A 161 12.52 -10.52 -3.38
N ASP A 162 12.36 -11.04 -2.17
CA ASP A 162 12.11 -10.30 -0.93
C ASP A 162 13.39 -9.79 -0.25
N TYR A 163 14.44 -9.48 -1.03
CA TYR A 163 15.73 -9.03 -0.50
C TYR A 163 15.77 -7.57 -0.03
N LYS A 164 14.71 -6.82 -0.29
CA LYS A 164 14.57 -5.41 0.09
C LYS A 164 13.11 -5.06 0.39
N HIS A 165 12.88 -4.12 1.30
CA HIS A 165 11.56 -3.56 1.60
C HIS A 165 11.68 -2.06 1.83
N ASP A 166 10.81 -1.26 1.23
CA ASP A 166 10.80 0.19 1.45
C ASP A 166 10.60 0.51 2.92
N GLY A 167 11.33 1.49 3.42
CA GLY A 167 11.36 1.85 4.85
C GLY A 167 12.20 0.94 5.75
N ARG A 168 12.30 -0.37 5.45
CA ARG A 168 13.20 -1.30 6.16
C ARG A 168 14.61 -1.31 5.53
N GLY A 169 14.70 -1.11 4.22
CA GLY A 169 15.96 -1.22 3.46
C GLY A 169 16.20 -2.64 2.94
N TYR A 170 17.47 -3.01 2.84
CA TYR A 170 17.88 -4.35 2.40
C TYR A 170 17.81 -5.33 3.56
N VAL A 171 17.33 -6.55 3.28
CA VAL A 171 17.16 -7.63 4.28
C VAL A 171 18.51 -8.15 4.78
N ASP A 172 19.52 -8.25 3.90
CA ASP A 172 20.88 -8.68 4.22
C ASP A 172 20.93 -9.95 5.08
N GLY A 173 20.04 -10.92 4.77
CA GLY A 173 19.92 -12.20 5.48
C GLY A 173 19.26 -12.16 6.86
N ARG A 174 18.69 -11.00 7.25
CA ARG A 174 18.03 -10.77 8.54
C ARG A 174 16.53 -10.84 8.40
N TYR A 175 15.92 -11.78 9.14
CA TYR A 175 14.47 -12.01 9.14
C TYR A 175 13.88 -11.76 10.52
N HIS A 176 12.62 -11.33 10.58
CA HIS A 176 11.90 -11.15 11.82
C HIS A 176 11.42 -12.47 12.37
N HIS A 177 11.79 -12.75 13.62
CA HIS A 177 11.38 -13.94 14.34
C HIS A 177 10.68 -13.59 15.64
N LEU A 178 9.85 -14.53 16.10
CA LEU A 178 9.11 -14.43 17.35
C LEU A 178 10.01 -14.77 18.53
N PHE A 179 10.00 -13.88 19.51
CA PHE A 179 10.66 -14.05 20.82
C PHE A 179 9.66 -13.92 21.95
N VAL A 180 10.00 -14.48 23.11
CA VAL A 180 9.34 -14.21 24.38
C VAL A 180 10.38 -13.91 25.44
N VAL A 181 10.05 -12.96 26.33
CA VAL A 181 10.90 -12.59 27.48
C VAL A 181 10.05 -12.55 28.76
N PRO A 182 10.58 -12.97 29.93
CA PRO A 182 9.85 -12.81 31.18
C PRO A 182 9.52 -11.33 31.44
N ALA A 183 8.31 -11.05 31.90
CA ALA A 183 7.82 -9.69 32.16
C ALA A 183 8.62 -8.91 33.22
N GLU A 184 9.30 -9.64 34.10
CA GLU A 184 10.18 -9.10 35.14
C GLU A 184 11.65 -8.98 34.69
N GLY A 185 11.92 -9.24 33.41
CA GLY A 185 13.26 -9.26 32.84
C GLY A 185 13.90 -10.64 32.86
N GLY A 186 14.97 -10.81 32.10
CA GLY A 186 15.67 -12.07 31.91
C GLY A 186 16.10 -12.28 30.47
N GLU A 187 16.53 -13.49 30.14
CA GLU A 187 16.94 -13.86 28.79
C GLU A 187 15.73 -14.06 27.89
N ALA A 188 15.76 -13.41 26.71
CA ALA A 188 14.74 -13.59 25.69
C ALA A 188 14.95 -14.92 24.97
N LYS A 189 13.86 -15.67 24.80
CA LYS A 189 13.84 -16.96 24.09
C LYS A 189 13.28 -16.79 22.70
N GLN A 190 14.05 -17.16 21.66
CA GLN A 190 13.57 -17.23 20.27
C GLN A 190 12.68 -18.47 20.09
N LEU A 191 11.51 -18.29 19.44
CA LEU A 191 10.53 -19.35 19.21
C LEU A 191 10.42 -19.79 17.74
N THR A 192 10.79 -18.91 16.79
CA THR A 192 10.80 -19.22 15.35
C THR A 192 12.18 -18.96 14.76
N SER A 193 12.52 -19.62 13.66
CA SER A 193 13.82 -19.48 13.00
C SER A 193 13.73 -19.82 11.52
N GLY A 194 14.76 -19.48 10.73
CA GLY A 194 14.84 -19.79 9.30
C GLY A 194 14.88 -18.53 8.42
N ALA A 195 14.99 -18.72 7.11
CA ALA A 195 15.05 -17.60 6.14
C ALA A 195 13.64 -17.17 5.70
N TRP A 196 12.83 -16.69 6.64
CA TRP A 196 11.48 -16.19 6.41
C TRP A 196 11.08 -15.23 7.53
N ASP A 197 10.20 -14.27 7.23
CA ASP A 197 9.69 -13.31 8.20
C ASP A 197 8.39 -13.81 8.87
N VAL A 198 8.33 -13.68 10.20
CA VAL A 198 7.07 -13.61 10.93
C VAL A 198 6.50 -12.21 10.72
N SER A 199 5.33 -12.11 10.09
CA SER A 199 4.70 -10.82 9.84
C SER A 199 3.93 -10.30 11.05
N GLU A 200 3.13 -11.17 11.69
CA GLU A 200 2.27 -10.83 12.82
C GLU A 200 2.03 -12.06 13.70
N TYR A 201 1.57 -11.85 14.93
CA TYR A 201 1.25 -12.91 15.87
C TYR A 201 0.23 -12.46 16.91
N ASP A 202 -0.36 -13.42 17.63
CA ASP A 202 -1.20 -13.18 18.81
C ASP A 202 -1.13 -14.34 19.81
N TRP A 203 -1.38 -14.03 21.10
CA TRP A 203 -1.34 -14.99 22.20
C TRP A 203 -2.62 -15.81 22.29
N SER A 204 -2.49 -17.11 22.62
CA SER A 204 -3.62 -17.89 23.07
C SER A 204 -4.11 -17.43 24.45
N PRO A 205 -5.42 -17.50 24.75
CA PRO A 205 -5.95 -17.04 26.03
C PRO A 205 -5.38 -17.73 27.27
N ASP A 206 -4.87 -18.97 27.10
CA ASP A 206 -4.22 -19.76 28.14
C ASP A 206 -2.72 -19.44 28.32
N SER A 207 -2.18 -18.50 27.54
CA SER A 207 -0.78 -18.07 27.58
C SER A 207 0.26 -19.18 27.28
N THR A 208 -0.14 -20.30 26.68
CA THR A 208 0.75 -21.45 26.43
C THR A 208 1.35 -21.47 25.03
N ARG A 209 0.77 -20.73 24.08
CA ARG A 209 1.14 -20.73 22.67
C ARG A 209 0.75 -19.44 21.98
N LEU A 210 1.26 -19.25 20.77
CA LEU A 210 0.94 -18.11 19.92
C LEU A 210 0.49 -18.60 18.54
N ILE A 211 -0.35 -17.82 17.89
CA ILE A 211 -0.61 -17.93 16.46
C ILE A 211 0.32 -16.97 15.72
N VAL A 212 0.88 -17.40 14.60
CA VAL A 212 1.87 -16.66 13.81
C VAL A 212 1.46 -16.66 12.34
N ALA A 213 1.56 -15.52 11.69
CA ALA A 213 1.43 -15.38 10.25
C ALA A 213 2.81 -15.30 9.59
N GLY A 214 3.03 -16.01 8.51
CA GLY A 214 4.27 -16.03 7.76
C GLY A 214 4.29 -17.14 6.70
N ASN A 215 5.39 -17.28 5.96
CA ASN A 215 5.55 -18.36 5.01
C ASN A 215 6.96 -18.97 5.15
N ALA A 216 7.05 -20.13 5.77
CA ALA A 216 8.29 -20.88 5.97
C ALA A 216 8.57 -21.91 4.87
N GLU A 217 7.74 -21.98 3.82
CA GLU A 217 7.87 -22.95 2.75
C GLU A 217 9.01 -22.58 1.78
N PRO A 218 9.66 -23.57 1.16
CA PRO A 218 10.65 -23.30 0.12
C PRO A 218 10.05 -22.47 -1.04
N GLY A 219 10.77 -21.42 -1.47
CA GLY A 219 10.28 -20.51 -2.53
C GLY A 219 9.14 -19.59 -2.11
N ALA A 220 9.00 -19.33 -0.81
CA ALA A 220 8.00 -18.42 -0.27
C ALA A 220 8.07 -16.99 -0.87
N ASP A 221 9.26 -16.55 -1.26
CA ASP A 221 9.48 -15.26 -1.92
C ASP A 221 8.84 -15.17 -3.33
N LEU A 222 8.42 -16.28 -3.91
CA LEU A 222 7.68 -16.37 -5.18
C LEU A 222 6.17 -16.55 -4.96
N GLN A 223 5.70 -16.48 -3.72
CA GLN A 223 4.31 -16.74 -3.32
C GLN A 223 3.77 -15.55 -2.52
N ARG A 224 2.52 -15.20 -2.74
CA ARG A 224 1.84 -14.18 -1.91
C ARG A 224 1.16 -14.76 -0.69
N GLU A 225 0.95 -16.06 -0.69
CA GLU A 225 0.28 -16.74 0.41
C GLU A 225 1.10 -16.67 1.68
N LEU A 226 0.41 -16.41 2.77
CA LEU A 226 0.86 -16.62 4.12
C LEU A 226 0.15 -17.82 4.73
N ASN A 227 0.79 -18.42 5.71
CA ASN A 227 0.27 -19.54 6.48
C ASN A 227 0.10 -19.12 7.94
N LEU A 228 -0.82 -19.79 8.62
CA LEU A 228 -0.97 -19.70 10.07
C LEU A 228 -0.21 -20.86 10.73
N TYR A 229 0.67 -20.53 11.66
CA TYR A 229 1.41 -21.49 12.47
C TYR A 229 1.06 -21.30 13.94
N MET A 230 0.75 -22.37 14.61
CA MET A 230 0.67 -22.42 16.07
C MET A 230 2.07 -22.70 16.62
N VAL A 231 2.56 -21.84 17.52
CA VAL A 231 3.91 -21.89 18.07
C VAL A 231 3.82 -22.02 19.59
N GLY A 232 4.31 -23.11 20.15
CA GLY A 232 4.39 -23.31 21.60
C GLY A 232 5.56 -22.57 22.24
N LEU A 233 5.50 -22.34 23.55
CA LEU A 233 6.63 -21.81 24.31
C LEU A 233 7.86 -22.75 24.32
N ASP A 234 7.70 -24.02 23.93
CA ASP A 234 8.77 -24.97 23.65
C ASP A 234 9.42 -24.82 22.27
N ALA A 235 8.99 -23.82 21.47
CA ALA A 235 9.38 -23.55 20.09
C ALA A 235 8.87 -24.59 19.07
N ARG A 236 7.95 -25.49 19.46
CA ARG A 236 7.30 -26.40 18.53
C ARG A 236 6.31 -25.64 17.66
N GLN A 237 6.43 -25.82 16.36
CA GLN A 237 5.57 -25.18 15.35
C GLN A 237 4.66 -26.21 14.68
N VAL A 238 3.39 -25.84 14.49
CA VAL A 238 2.38 -26.64 13.78
C VAL A 238 1.65 -25.74 12.79
N ARG A 239 1.73 -26.04 11.50
CA ARG A 239 0.97 -25.34 10.46
C ARG A 239 -0.51 -25.69 10.62
N LEU A 240 -1.38 -24.68 10.75
CA LEU A 240 -2.82 -24.85 10.86
C LEU A 240 -3.50 -24.77 9.49
N GLY A 241 -2.97 -23.98 8.57
CA GLY A 241 -3.53 -23.78 7.25
C GLY A 241 -2.91 -22.57 6.56
N GLY A 242 -3.36 -22.23 5.36
CA GLY A 242 -2.86 -21.12 4.58
C GLY A 242 -3.53 -21.01 3.23
N GLY A 243 -2.85 -20.36 2.27
CA GLY A 243 -3.38 -20.10 0.94
C GLY A 243 -4.14 -18.77 0.84
N PHE A 244 -3.90 -17.86 1.79
CA PHE A 244 -4.45 -16.51 1.82
C PHE A 244 -3.32 -15.47 1.86
N TYR A 245 -3.59 -14.30 1.30
CA TYR A 245 -2.80 -13.10 1.61
C TYR A 245 -3.35 -12.51 2.90
N LEU A 246 -2.98 -13.09 4.04
CA LEU A 246 -3.59 -12.82 5.35
C LEU A 246 -2.78 -11.86 6.21
N SER A 247 -3.50 -11.15 7.12
CA SER A 247 -2.92 -10.29 8.16
C SER A 247 -3.79 -10.33 9.42
N ALA A 248 -3.32 -9.70 10.50
CA ALA A 248 -4.02 -9.53 11.77
C ALA A 248 -4.62 -10.84 12.33
N PRO A 249 -3.85 -11.94 12.48
CA PRO A 249 -4.36 -13.15 13.11
C PRO A 249 -4.58 -12.88 14.60
N ILE A 250 -5.79 -13.13 15.11
CA ILE A 250 -6.14 -12.96 16.53
C ILE A 250 -6.91 -14.15 17.08
N TRP A 251 -6.57 -14.55 18.29
CA TRP A 251 -7.28 -15.58 19.04
C TRP A 251 -8.63 -15.09 19.55
N SER A 252 -9.66 -15.97 19.48
CA SER A 252 -10.90 -15.72 20.21
C SER A 252 -10.64 -15.80 21.71
N PRO A 253 -11.32 -14.99 22.55
CA PRO A 253 -11.19 -15.09 24.00
C PRO A 253 -11.56 -16.46 24.56
N LYS A 254 -12.34 -17.24 23.82
CA LYS A 254 -12.72 -18.62 24.17
C LYS A 254 -11.65 -19.66 23.83
N GLY A 255 -10.63 -19.28 23.04
CA GLY A 255 -9.55 -20.17 22.63
C GLY A 255 -9.93 -21.23 21.59
N ASP A 256 -11.10 -21.11 20.96
CA ASP A 256 -11.70 -22.12 20.08
C ASP A 256 -11.53 -21.81 18.58
N GLN A 257 -11.17 -20.60 18.22
CA GLN A 257 -11.02 -20.15 16.82
C GLN A 257 -10.03 -18.99 16.69
N ILE A 258 -9.55 -18.81 15.46
CA ILE A 258 -8.67 -17.68 15.05
C ILE A 258 -9.45 -16.82 14.07
N ALA A 259 -9.45 -15.50 14.28
CA ALA A 259 -9.88 -14.55 13.26
C ALA A 259 -8.66 -13.97 12.53
N PHE A 260 -8.82 -13.60 11.26
CA PHE A 260 -7.79 -12.98 10.45
C PHE A 260 -8.43 -12.16 9.31
N ILE A 261 -7.66 -11.24 8.76
CA ILE A 261 -8.05 -10.45 7.58
C ILE A 261 -7.43 -11.09 6.34
N ALA A 262 -8.20 -11.26 5.28
CA ALA A 262 -7.71 -11.67 3.97
C ALA A 262 -8.71 -11.30 2.87
N PRO A 263 -8.26 -11.05 1.63
CA PRO A 263 -9.15 -11.01 0.48
C PRO A 263 -9.68 -12.42 0.15
N ASN A 264 -10.79 -12.49 -0.59
CA ASN A 264 -11.32 -13.76 -1.07
C ASN A 264 -10.59 -14.23 -2.34
N GLY A 265 -9.31 -14.52 -2.22
CA GLY A 265 -8.41 -14.92 -3.31
C GLY A 265 -7.05 -14.26 -3.21
N LEU A 266 -6.20 -14.46 -4.22
CA LEU A 266 -4.84 -13.94 -4.29
C LEU A 266 -4.67 -12.81 -5.30
N ASP A 267 -5.69 -12.51 -6.09
CA ASP A 267 -5.69 -11.42 -7.05
C ASP A 267 -5.54 -10.06 -6.36
N VAL A 268 -5.04 -9.08 -7.10
CA VAL A 268 -4.97 -7.70 -6.63
C VAL A 268 -6.30 -6.97 -6.86
N GLY A 269 -6.57 -5.95 -6.04
CA GLY A 269 -7.81 -5.18 -6.11
C GLY A 269 -9.02 -5.84 -5.43
N LEU A 270 -8.89 -7.09 -4.97
CA LEU A 270 -9.87 -7.69 -4.07
C LEU A 270 -9.87 -6.95 -2.73
N ILE A 271 -11.05 -6.75 -2.13
CA ILE A 271 -11.14 -6.11 -0.82
C ILE A 271 -10.80 -7.09 0.31
N GLU A 272 -10.18 -6.57 1.34
CA GLU A 272 -9.87 -7.27 2.57
C GLU A 272 -11.17 -7.58 3.31
N ARG A 273 -11.31 -8.84 3.77
CA ARG A 273 -12.48 -9.38 4.48
C ARG A 273 -12.06 -10.01 5.80
N LEU A 274 -12.98 -10.10 6.73
CA LEU A 274 -12.75 -10.75 8.02
C LEU A 274 -13.16 -12.21 7.96
N TRP A 275 -12.26 -13.09 8.35
CA TRP A 275 -12.41 -14.54 8.35
C TRP A 275 -12.26 -15.11 9.75
N VAL A 276 -12.86 -16.25 10.00
CA VAL A 276 -12.63 -17.08 11.21
C VAL A 276 -12.36 -18.51 10.81
N VAL A 277 -11.45 -19.18 11.50
CA VAL A 277 -11.16 -20.61 11.35
C VAL A 277 -11.26 -21.31 12.71
N PRO A 278 -12.13 -22.34 12.85
CA PRO A 278 -12.24 -23.10 14.10
C PRO A 278 -11.01 -24.00 14.33
N LEU A 279 -10.50 -24.07 15.54
CA LEU A 279 -9.40 -24.97 15.91
C LEU A 279 -9.84 -26.44 16.04
N SER A 280 -11.13 -26.69 16.18
CA SER A 280 -11.70 -28.04 16.17
C SER A 280 -11.70 -28.71 14.79
N GLY A 281 -11.25 -28.01 13.76
CA GLY A 281 -11.30 -28.44 12.36
C GLY A 281 -12.46 -27.81 11.60
N GLY A 282 -12.40 -27.93 10.28
CA GLY A 282 -13.28 -27.23 9.35
C GLY A 282 -12.52 -26.16 8.57
N GLY A 283 -13.12 -25.68 7.47
CA GLY A 283 -12.55 -24.61 6.65
C GLY A 283 -12.78 -23.21 7.26
N PRO A 284 -12.01 -22.21 6.81
CA PRO A 284 -12.24 -20.81 7.19
C PRO A 284 -13.59 -20.32 6.65
N ARG A 285 -14.25 -19.47 7.44
CA ARG A 285 -15.53 -18.83 7.10
C ARG A 285 -15.38 -17.33 7.06
N CYS A 286 -15.79 -16.70 5.97
CA CYS A 286 -15.82 -15.26 5.84
C CYS A 286 -17.01 -14.66 6.60
N LEU A 287 -16.76 -13.80 7.57
CA LEU A 287 -17.82 -13.12 8.34
C LEU A 287 -18.40 -11.91 7.60
N THR A 288 -17.60 -11.23 6.78
CA THR A 288 -18.00 -10.02 6.06
C THR A 288 -18.35 -10.30 4.58
N ALA A 289 -18.69 -11.55 4.23
CA ALA A 289 -19.01 -11.94 2.85
C ALA A 289 -20.19 -11.16 2.25
N ASN A 290 -21.14 -10.74 3.09
CA ASN A 290 -22.38 -10.11 2.68
C ASN A 290 -22.31 -8.57 2.56
N VAL A 291 -21.14 -7.97 2.80
CA VAL A 291 -20.95 -6.53 2.72
C VAL A 291 -19.79 -6.20 1.79
N ASP A 292 -19.95 -5.12 1.01
CA ASP A 292 -18.92 -4.63 0.09
C ASP A 292 -18.10 -3.51 0.74
N ILE A 293 -17.56 -3.81 1.93
CA ILE A 293 -16.74 -2.91 2.78
C ILE A 293 -15.39 -3.58 2.99
N ALA A 294 -14.31 -2.91 2.62
CA ALA A 294 -12.96 -3.38 2.89
C ALA A 294 -12.62 -3.24 4.38
N VAL A 295 -12.01 -4.28 4.95
CA VAL A 295 -11.55 -4.30 6.35
C VAL A 295 -10.16 -3.66 6.42
N ASN A 296 -10.11 -2.35 6.29
CA ASN A 296 -8.87 -1.58 6.33
C ASN A 296 -9.12 -0.09 6.61
N ASP A 297 -8.02 0.68 6.75
CA ASP A 297 -7.98 2.14 6.74
C ASP A 297 -7.20 2.60 5.50
N SER A 298 -7.91 2.93 4.44
CA SER A 298 -7.35 3.30 3.14
C SER A 298 -7.30 4.81 2.87
N VAL A 299 -7.85 5.65 3.78
CA VAL A 299 -7.81 7.11 3.63
C VAL A 299 -6.39 7.61 3.89
N ILE A 300 -5.79 8.25 2.88
CA ILE A 300 -4.41 8.74 2.98
C ILE A 300 -4.30 10.08 3.69
N ASN A 301 -3.10 10.38 4.18
CA ASN A 301 -2.67 11.67 4.74
C ASN A 301 -1.16 11.86 4.57
N ASP A 302 -0.66 13.05 4.92
CA ASP A 302 0.78 13.37 4.94
C ASP A 302 1.32 13.65 6.35
N MET A 303 0.54 13.38 7.40
CA MET A 303 0.94 13.64 8.79
C MET A 303 1.72 12.48 9.39
N ARG A 304 1.38 11.24 9.04
CA ARG A 304 1.97 10.00 9.58
C ARG A 304 1.91 8.86 8.55
N ALA A 305 2.74 7.83 8.75
CA ALA A 305 2.63 6.57 8.01
C ALA A 305 1.31 5.83 8.35
N GLY A 306 0.92 4.90 7.50
CA GLY A 306 -0.16 3.96 7.81
C GLY A 306 0.22 3.03 8.97
N HIS A 307 -0.79 2.53 9.67
CA HIS A 307 -0.67 1.51 10.70
C HIS A 307 -1.15 0.16 10.16
N ALA A 308 -0.71 -0.94 10.79
CA ALA A 308 -1.32 -2.24 10.58
C ALA A 308 -2.80 -2.18 10.97
N THR A 309 -3.65 -2.82 10.17
CA THR A 309 -5.09 -2.86 10.43
C THR A 309 -5.36 -3.61 11.73
N ARG A 310 -5.96 -2.91 12.70
CA ARG A 310 -6.33 -3.49 13.98
C ARG A 310 -7.71 -4.12 13.93
N VAL A 311 -7.82 -5.35 14.41
CA VAL A 311 -9.08 -6.03 14.70
C VAL A 311 -9.09 -6.46 16.17
N LYS A 312 -10.25 -6.51 16.79
CA LYS A 312 -10.36 -6.88 18.20
C LYS A 312 -11.66 -7.63 18.50
N TRP A 313 -11.55 -8.73 19.21
CA TRP A 313 -12.71 -9.45 19.75
C TRP A 313 -13.40 -8.67 20.87
N SER A 314 -14.73 -8.80 20.98
CA SER A 314 -15.44 -8.52 22.23
C SER A 314 -14.92 -9.42 23.36
N ALA A 315 -15.03 -9.00 24.60
CA ALA A 315 -14.61 -9.81 25.74
C ALA A 315 -15.38 -11.16 25.83
N GLU A 316 -16.63 -11.18 25.38
CA GLU A 316 -17.50 -12.35 25.30
C GLU A 316 -17.16 -13.28 24.15
N GLY A 317 -16.34 -12.85 23.18
CA GLY A 317 -16.00 -13.60 21.98
C GLY A 317 -17.20 -13.92 21.09
N ASP A 318 -18.15 -13.00 20.98
CA ASP A 318 -19.34 -13.10 20.15
C ASP A 318 -19.32 -12.11 18.97
N ARG A 319 -18.39 -11.18 18.96
CA ARG A 319 -18.26 -10.08 18.00
C ARG A 319 -16.81 -9.70 17.76
N ILE A 320 -16.50 -9.19 16.57
CA ILE A 320 -15.18 -8.67 16.21
C ILE A 320 -15.34 -7.23 15.71
N TYR A 321 -14.56 -6.31 16.28
CA TYR A 321 -14.47 -4.91 15.88
C TYR A 321 -13.36 -4.75 14.84
N PHE A 322 -13.58 -3.90 13.82
CA PHE A 322 -12.64 -3.67 12.72
C PHE A 322 -12.86 -2.30 12.07
N PRO A 323 -11.83 -1.71 11.42
CA PRO A 323 -12.01 -0.51 10.60
C PRO A 323 -12.63 -0.88 9.27
N GLY A 324 -13.64 -0.15 8.85
CA GLY A 324 -14.33 -0.32 7.57
C GLY A 324 -14.11 0.88 6.66
N ALA A 325 -13.56 0.64 5.46
CA ALA A 325 -13.38 1.68 4.45
C ALA A 325 -14.72 1.99 3.76
N GLY A 326 -15.17 3.23 3.87
CA GLY A 326 -16.31 3.79 3.15
C GLY A 326 -15.89 4.94 2.23
N PRO A 327 -16.82 5.49 1.43
CA PRO A 327 -16.51 6.60 0.53
C PRO A 327 -15.92 7.81 1.25
N GLY A 328 -14.63 8.07 1.08
CA GLY A 328 -13.89 9.15 1.71
C GLY A 328 -13.75 9.08 3.23
N VAL A 329 -14.14 7.98 3.88
CA VAL A 329 -14.12 7.83 5.34
C VAL A 329 -13.53 6.49 5.76
N THR A 330 -13.07 6.43 7.02
CA THR A 330 -12.85 5.17 7.74
C THR A 330 -13.71 5.18 8.99
N THR A 331 -14.49 4.13 9.18
CA THR A 331 -15.42 3.94 10.31
C THR A 331 -14.98 2.78 11.18
N ILE A 332 -15.52 2.65 12.40
CA ILE A 332 -15.40 1.41 13.18
C ILE A 332 -16.68 0.61 13.00
N GLN A 333 -16.49 -0.60 12.54
CA GLN A 333 -17.54 -1.60 12.34
C GLN A 333 -17.37 -2.73 13.36
N SER A 334 -18.42 -3.49 13.58
CA SER A 334 -18.35 -4.77 14.27
C SER A 334 -19.17 -5.82 13.54
N VAL A 335 -18.78 -7.08 13.61
CA VAL A 335 -19.52 -8.21 13.02
C VAL A 335 -19.71 -9.29 14.07
N ASP A 336 -20.91 -9.85 14.15
CA ASP A 336 -21.19 -11.01 15.00
C ASP A 336 -20.87 -12.34 14.29
N MET A 337 -20.97 -13.44 15.03
CA MET A 337 -20.66 -14.77 14.49
C MET A 337 -21.65 -15.24 13.42
N ASP A 338 -22.79 -14.60 13.24
CA ASP A 338 -23.74 -14.88 12.15
C ASP A 338 -23.45 -14.04 10.90
N GLY A 339 -22.45 -13.13 10.95
CA GLY A 339 -22.05 -12.28 9.83
C GLY A 339 -22.86 -10.97 9.74
N LYS A 340 -23.58 -10.58 10.78
CA LYS A 340 -24.29 -9.31 10.83
C LYS A 340 -23.34 -8.19 11.22
N VAL A 341 -23.06 -7.30 10.27
CA VAL A 341 -22.23 -6.11 10.46
C VAL A 341 -23.05 -4.97 11.07
N ARG A 342 -22.43 -4.21 11.96
CA ARG A 342 -22.97 -3.00 12.56
C ARG A 342 -21.92 -1.91 12.60
N GLU A 343 -22.32 -0.67 12.32
CA GLU A 343 -21.47 0.51 12.49
C GLU A 343 -21.48 0.94 13.97
N GLU A 344 -20.29 1.10 14.55
CA GLU A 344 -20.12 1.49 15.96
C GLU A 344 -19.70 2.95 16.09
N ALA A 345 -18.82 3.44 15.22
CA ALA A 345 -18.41 4.84 15.15
C ALA A 345 -18.18 5.27 13.71
N SER A 346 -18.68 6.44 13.33
CA SER A 346 -18.61 6.98 11.97
C SER A 346 -18.47 8.50 11.96
N GLY A 347 -18.73 9.09 10.81
CA GLY A 347 -18.70 10.54 10.57
C GLY A 347 -17.82 10.93 9.39
N ARG A 348 -17.82 12.22 9.03
CA ARG A 348 -16.93 12.78 7.99
C ARG A 348 -15.50 12.92 8.53
N ARG A 349 -14.86 11.78 8.74
CA ARG A 349 -13.52 11.68 9.34
C ARG A 349 -12.88 10.36 8.97
N ARG A 350 -11.59 10.28 9.19
CA ARG A 350 -10.79 9.06 9.17
C ARG A 350 -10.58 8.58 10.59
N ILE A 351 -11.05 7.39 10.96
CA ILE A 351 -10.70 6.71 12.21
C ILE A 351 -9.60 5.71 11.90
N TYR A 352 -8.40 5.90 12.48
CA TYR A 352 -7.20 5.18 12.04
C TYR A 352 -6.58 4.27 13.11
N ASP A 353 -7.02 4.36 14.36
CA ASP A 353 -6.69 3.42 15.44
C ASP A 353 -7.83 3.40 16.46
N PHE A 354 -8.02 2.27 17.13
CA PHE A 354 -9.05 2.12 18.15
C PHE A 354 -8.71 1.05 19.16
N ASP A 355 -9.39 1.07 20.31
CA ASP A 355 -9.42 -0.02 21.27
C ASP A 355 -10.78 -0.11 21.96
N VAL A 356 -11.15 -1.32 22.40
CA VAL A 356 -12.41 -1.57 23.10
C VAL A 356 -12.17 -2.43 24.34
N ALA A 357 -12.69 -1.99 25.48
CA ALA A 357 -12.65 -2.72 26.76
C ALA A 357 -13.82 -2.32 27.63
N SER A 358 -14.43 -3.26 28.35
CA SER A 358 -15.49 -3.03 29.35
C SER A 358 -16.62 -2.11 28.87
N GLY A 359 -17.02 -2.23 27.58
CA GLY A 359 -18.10 -1.43 26.99
C GLY A 359 -17.72 0.01 26.63
N VAL A 360 -16.45 0.36 26.71
CA VAL A 360 -15.87 1.62 26.23
C VAL A 360 -15.13 1.37 24.93
N LEU A 361 -15.39 2.20 23.93
CA LEU A 361 -14.61 2.28 22.69
C LEU A 361 -13.83 3.61 22.69
N VAL A 362 -12.50 3.54 22.55
CA VAL A 362 -11.68 4.72 22.27
C VAL A 362 -11.12 4.62 20.87
N PHE A 363 -10.96 5.76 20.21
CA PHE A 363 -10.40 5.80 18.87
C PHE A 363 -9.67 7.10 18.57
N CYS A 364 -8.68 7.02 17.71
CA CYS A 364 -7.96 8.15 17.16
C CYS A 364 -8.59 8.53 15.81
N ALA A 365 -9.00 9.78 15.66
CA ALA A 365 -9.62 10.26 14.43
C ALA A 365 -9.08 11.62 14.00
N SER A 366 -8.99 11.79 12.67
CA SER A 366 -8.61 13.01 11.97
C SER A 366 -9.77 13.44 11.07
N ASP A 367 -10.00 14.74 10.95
CA ASP A 367 -10.90 15.34 9.98
C ASP A 367 -10.15 16.41 9.15
N PRO A 368 -10.74 17.01 8.11
CA PRO A 368 -10.01 17.96 7.27
C PRO A 368 -9.42 19.18 7.98
N THR A 369 -9.93 19.51 9.17
CA THR A 369 -9.50 20.67 9.96
C THR A 369 -8.64 20.30 11.16
N ASN A 370 -8.52 18.99 11.47
CA ASN A 370 -7.82 18.47 12.64
C ASN A 370 -6.92 17.29 12.29
N PRO A 371 -5.59 17.38 12.53
CA PRO A 371 -4.65 16.29 12.25
C PRO A 371 -4.90 14.99 13.01
N GLY A 372 -5.60 15.07 14.14
CA GLY A 372 -6.04 13.92 14.91
C GLY A 372 -6.08 14.15 16.41
N ASP A 373 -7.12 13.58 17.03
CA ASP A 373 -7.35 13.57 18.47
C ASP A 373 -7.92 12.23 18.92
N LEU A 374 -7.92 12.03 20.24
CA LEU A 374 -8.54 10.90 20.91
C LEU A 374 -10.02 11.18 21.16
N TYR A 375 -10.85 10.23 20.83
CA TYR A 375 -12.28 10.21 21.10
C TYR A 375 -12.64 8.99 21.94
N MET A 376 -13.74 9.11 22.66
CA MET A 376 -14.32 8.03 23.47
C MET A 376 -15.79 7.90 23.12
N LEU A 377 -16.26 6.66 22.97
CA LEU A 377 -17.67 6.31 22.83
C LEU A 377 -18.06 5.36 23.97
N THR A 378 -19.05 5.74 24.76
CA THR A 378 -19.61 4.92 25.84
C THR A 378 -21.11 5.10 25.89
N GLN A 379 -21.87 4.00 25.96
CA GLN A 379 -23.34 3.98 26.01
C GLN A 379 -24.00 4.82 24.90
N GLY A 380 -23.39 4.87 23.71
CA GLY A 380 -23.87 5.64 22.57
C GLY A 380 -23.56 7.15 22.61
N ALA A 381 -22.88 7.64 23.65
CA ALA A 381 -22.42 9.02 23.73
C ALA A 381 -20.95 9.14 23.36
N GLU A 382 -20.65 9.97 22.36
CA GLU A 382 -19.30 10.28 21.93
C GLU A 382 -18.78 11.56 22.57
N ALA A 383 -17.50 11.56 22.95
CA ALA A 383 -16.80 12.74 23.47
C ALA A 383 -15.37 12.81 22.91
N ARG A 384 -14.93 14.00 22.52
CA ARG A 384 -13.51 14.29 22.23
C ARG A 384 -12.74 14.37 23.54
N VAL A 385 -11.70 13.57 23.68
CA VAL A 385 -10.90 13.43 24.92
C VAL A 385 -9.69 14.37 24.92
N THR A 386 -9.11 14.65 23.76
CA THR A 386 -7.93 15.53 23.62
C THR A 386 -8.21 16.69 22.67
N ASP A 387 -7.42 17.75 22.84
CA ASP A 387 -7.31 18.87 21.89
C ASP A 387 -5.81 19.20 21.73
N LEU A 388 -5.15 18.49 20.81
CA LEU A 388 -3.68 18.54 20.70
C LEU A 388 -3.18 19.75 19.91
N ASN A 389 -4.02 20.34 19.06
CA ASN A 389 -3.63 21.41 18.15
C ASN A 389 -4.56 22.66 18.26
N PRO A 390 -4.82 23.22 19.47
CA PRO A 390 -5.75 24.34 19.62
C PRO A 390 -5.31 25.60 18.86
N TRP A 391 -4.01 25.73 18.55
CA TRP A 391 -3.46 26.84 17.77
C TRP A 391 -3.98 26.91 16.32
N LEU A 392 -4.57 25.83 15.79
CA LEU A 392 -5.21 25.82 14.47
C LEU A 392 -6.41 26.75 14.39
N HIS A 393 -7.08 27.03 15.48
CA HIS A 393 -8.18 28.02 15.52
C HIS A 393 -7.73 29.44 15.11
N ASP A 394 -6.44 29.75 15.24
CA ASP A 394 -5.84 31.03 14.83
C ASP A 394 -5.29 30.98 13.39
N ARG A 395 -5.54 29.90 12.65
CA ARG A 395 -5.08 29.68 11.27
C ARG A 395 -6.26 29.57 10.32
N TYR A 396 -6.00 29.95 9.07
CA TYR A 396 -6.89 29.58 7.98
C TYR A 396 -6.65 28.10 7.66
N VAL A 397 -7.65 27.28 7.88
CA VAL A 397 -7.74 25.88 7.48
C VAL A 397 -8.97 25.76 6.60
N ALA A 398 -8.77 25.37 5.35
CA ALA A 398 -9.86 25.27 4.38
C ALA A 398 -10.73 24.04 4.67
N GLU A 399 -12.03 24.23 4.73
CA GLU A 399 -13.01 23.13 4.76
C GLU A 399 -13.27 22.63 3.33
N PRO A 400 -13.27 21.31 3.06
CA PRO A 400 -13.49 20.78 1.73
C PRO A 400 -14.96 20.85 1.33
N GLU A 401 -15.20 21.30 0.10
CA GLU A 401 -16.50 21.18 -0.56
C GLU A 401 -16.54 19.86 -1.33
N GLN A 402 -17.47 18.98 -0.97
CA GLN A 402 -17.67 17.67 -1.61
C GLN A 402 -18.41 17.84 -2.94
N HIS A 403 -17.88 17.23 -3.99
CA HIS A 403 -18.45 17.18 -5.32
C HIS A 403 -18.61 15.75 -5.81
N TYR A 404 -19.63 15.54 -6.64
CA TYR A 404 -19.83 14.28 -7.34
C TYR A 404 -19.77 14.53 -8.84
N PHE A 405 -19.05 13.66 -9.53
CA PHE A 405 -18.87 13.71 -10.97
C PHE A 405 -19.41 12.45 -11.62
N THR A 406 -19.56 12.48 -12.92
CA THR A 406 -19.96 11.32 -13.71
C THR A 406 -18.85 11.01 -14.70
N ALA A 407 -18.29 9.82 -14.60
CA ALA A 407 -17.32 9.31 -15.57
C ALA A 407 -17.93 9.22 -16.98
N PRO A 408 -17.13 9.23 -18.05
CA PRO A 408 -17.68 9.10 -19.41
C PRO A 408 -18.53 7.85 -19.66
N ASP A 409 -18.28 6.77 -18.92
CA ASP A 409 -19.03 5.51 -18.94
C ASP A 409 -20.12 5.40 -17.86
N GLY A 410 -20.47 6.51 -17.21
CA GLY A 410 -21.61 6.63 -16.31
C GLY A 410 -21.33 6.33 -14.84
N TRP A 411 -20.11 6.01 -14.44
CA TRP A 411 -19.76 5.78 -13.02
C TRP A 411 -19.80 7.09 -12.23
N ARG A 412 -20.30 6.98 -11.00
CA ARG A 412 -20.28 8.10 -10.06
C ARG A 412 -18.92 8.19 -9.40
N LEU A 413 -18.30 9.36 -9.46
CA LEU A 413 -17.02 9.68 -8.86
C LEU A 413 -17.19 10.73 -7.77
N GLU A 414 -16.31 10.72 -6.78
CA GLU A 414 -16.34 11.65 -5.66
C GLU A 414 -15.02 12.42 -5.57
N GLY A 415 -15.12 13.71 -5.25
CA GLY A 415 -13.97 14.58 -5.06
C GLY A 415 -14.29 15.77 -4.19
N TRP A 416 -13.27 16.55 -3.88
CA TRP A 416 -13.35 17.69 -2.97
C TRP A 416 -12.58 18.88 -3.52
N VAL A 417 -13.01 20.05 -3.13
CA VAL A 417 -12.37 21.32 -3.45
C VAL A 417 -12.07 22.07 -2.17
N LEU A 418 -10.81 22.43 -1.97
CA LEU A 418 -10.42 23.44 -0.98
C LEU A 418 -10.34 24.80 -1.68
N LYS A 419 -11.08 25.78 -1.16
CA LYS A 419 -11.01 27.13 -1.67
C LYS A 419 -9.81 27.89 -1.10
N PRO A 420 -9.28 28.89 -1.82
CA PRO A 420 -8.22 29.72 -1.29
C PRO A 420 -8.72 30.60 -0.13
N LYS A 421 -7.76 31.02 0.68
CA LYS A 421 -8.03 32.00 1.75
C LYS A 421 -8.63 33.30 1.16
N ASP A 422 -9.66 33.82 1.82
CA ASP A 422 -10.37 35.04 1.41
C ASP A 422 -10.99 34.95 0.00
N HIS A 423 -11.52 33.77 -0.37
CA HIS A 423 -12.14 33.50 -1.67
C HIS A 423 -13.24 34.49 -2.01
N ASP A 424 -13.10 35.15 -3.18
CA ASP A 424 -14.12 36.02 -3.78
C ASP A 424 -14.69 35.35 -5.06
N PRO A 425 -16.02 35.10 -5.14
CA PRO A 425 -16.61 34.46 -6.32
C PRO A 425 -16.49 35.28 -7.63
N ASN A 426 -16.08 36.55 -7.52
CA ASN A 426 -15.86 37.41 -8.69
C ASN A 426 -14.43 37.32 -9.26
N CYS A 427 -13.54 36.61 -8.57
CA CYS A 427 -12.16 36.43 -8.98
C CYS A 427 -11.93 35.05 -9.63
N LEU A 428 -10.94 35.00 -10.53
CA LEU A 428 -10.38 33.75 -11.04
C LEU A 428 -9.13 33.38 -10.24
N TYR A 429 -9.01 32.14 -9.86
CA TYR A 429 -7.91 31.60 -9.06
C TYR A 429 -7.13 30.52 -9.82
N PRO A 430 -5.80 30.48 -9.73
CA PRO A 430 -5.05 29.33 -10.18
C PRO A 430 -5.49 28.09 -9.42
N ALA A 431 -5.51 26.94 -10.10
CA ALA A 431 -5.96 25.69 -9.47
C ALA A 431 -4.92 24.59 -9.60
N VAL A 432 -4.87 23.71 -8.61
CA VAL A 432 -4.01 22.52 -8.58
C VAL A 432 -4.90 21.29 -8.42
N MET A 433 -4.74 20.33 -9.33
CA MET A 433 -5.36 19.01 -9.23
C MET A 433 -4.34 18.05 -8.59
N GLU A 434 -4.69 17.50 -7.43
CA GLU A 434 -3.86 16.53 -6.69
C GLU A 434 -4.40 15.12 -6.84
N ILE A 435 -3.51 14.16 -7.13
CA ILE A 435 -3.81 12.77 -7.43
C ILE A 435 -3.16 11.87 -6.38
N HIS A 436 -3.98 11.06 -5.69
CA HIS A 436 -3.47 10.15 -4.66
C HIS A 436 -2.65 8.99 -5.24
N GLY A 437 -1.82 8.41 -4.39
CA GLY A 437 -1.08 7.17 -4.67
C GLY A 437 -1.93 5.92 -4.42
N GLY A 438 -1.35 4.76 -4.68
CA GLY A 438 -2.01 3.48 -4.51
C GLY A 438 -1.83 2.60 -5.75
N PRO A 439 -2.84 2.44 -6.63
CA PRO A 439 -4.13 3.13 -6.76
C PRO A 439 -5.18 2.77 -5.69
N HIS A 440 -5.04 1.62 -5.04
CA HIS A 440 -5.97 1.09 -4.04
C HIS A 440 -5.83 1.80 -2.67
N ALA A 441 -6.01 3.11 -2.68
CA ALA A 441 -6.11 4.01 -1.55
C ALA A 441 -7.20 5.04 -1.88
N GLN A 442 -7.47 6.00 -1.01
CA GLN A 442 -8.42 7.06 -1.30
C GLN A 442 -8.06 8.37 -0.61
N TYR A 443 -8.39 9.49 -1.23
CA TYR A 443 -8.61 10.75 -0.52
C TYR A 443 -9.93 10.70 0.26
N GLY A 444 -10.04 11.55 1.28
CA GLY A 444 -11.25 11.59 2.08
C GLY A 444 -11.23 12.69 3.12
N TRP A 445 -12.07 12.51 4.12
CA TRP A 445 -12.27 13.44 5.22
C TRP A 445 -11.14 13.29 6.26
N SER A 446 -9.92 13.66 5.88
CA SER A 446 -8.73 13.65 6.73
C SER A 446 -7.92 14.93 6.54
N PHE A 447 -7.19 15.35 7.56
CA PHE A 447 -6.27 16.48 7.47
C PHE A 447 -5.11 16.12 6.52
N PHE A 448 -4.81 17.04 5.60
CA PHE A 448 -3.69 16.92 4.68
C PHE A 448 -2.93 18.25 4.62
N HIS A 449 -1.75 18.29 5.22
CA HIS A 449 -0.98 19.53 5.40
C HIS A 449 -0.61 20.21 4.07
N GLU A 450 -0.16 19.43 3.09
CA GLU A 450 0.21 19.92 1.77
C GLU A 450 -0.96 20.63 1.08
N LEU A 451 -2.16 20.00 1.06
CA LEU A 451 -3.35 20.59 0.44
C LEU A 451 -3.77 21.89 1.14
N GLN A 452 -3.65 21.92 2.48
CA GLN A 452 -3.96 23.12 3.28
C GLN A 452 -2.97 24.25 3.03
N VAL A 453 -1.68 23.95 2.86
CA VAL A 453 -0.66 24.95 2.51
C VAL A 453 -0.95 25.55 1.14
N LEU A 454 -1.27 24.72 0.14
CA LEU A 454 -1.59 25.18 -1.22
C LEU A 454 -2.85 26.07 -1.22
N ALA A 455 -3.91 25.67 -0.52
CA ALA A 455 -5.13 26.49 -0.38
C ALA A 455 -4.82 27.82 0.34
N GLY A 456 -3.98 27.76 1.39
CA GLY A 456 -3.52 28.97 2.10
C GLY A 456 -2.70 29.94 1.27
N MET A 457 -2.01 29.46 0.23
CA MET A 457 -1.22 30.28 -0.71
C MET A 457 -2.07 30.96 -1.79
N GLY A 458 -3.34 30.61 -1.95
CA GLY A 458 -4.24 31.22 -2.92
C GLY A 458 -4.67 30.28 -4.06
N TYR A 459 -4.37 29.01 -4.01
CA TYR A 459 -4.83 28.01 -4.99
C TYR A 459 -6.20 27.46 -4.64
N VAL A 460 -7.01 27.20 -5.66
CA VAL A 460 -8.08 26.21 -5.58
C VAL A 460 -7.44 24.84 -5.67
N VAL A 461 -7.63 24.01 -4.64
CA VAL A 461 -7.06 22.65 -4.64
C VAL A 461 -8.18 21.65 -4.87
N PHE A 462 -8.12 20.94 -6.00
CA PHE A 462 -9.05 19.89 -6.37
C PHE A 462 -8.39 18.51 -6.21
N TYR A 463 -9.06 17.62 -5.53
CA TYR A 463 -8.62 16.22 -5.37
C TYR A 463 -9.83 15.31 -5.40
N MET A 464 -9.65 14.09 -5.92
CA MET A 464 -10.76 13.16 -6.14
C MET A 464 -10.30 11.70 -6.12
N ASN A 465 -11.26 10.80 -6.09
CA ASN A 465 -11.05 9.35 -6.15
C ASN A 465 -11.48 8.83 -7.53
N PRO A 466 -10.53 8.59 -8.46
CA PRO A 466 -10.82 7.91 -9.71
C PRO A 466 -11.10 6.43 -9.45
N ARG A 467 -11.64 5.73 -10.46
CA ARG A 467 -11.77 4.27 -10.39
C ARG A 467 -10.43 3.62 -10.03
N GLY A 468 -10.47 2.54 -9.25
CA GLY A 468 -9.30 1.92 -8.64
C GLY A 468 -9.10 2.33 -7.19
N SER A 469 -9.67 3.46 -6.75
CA SER A 469 -9.66 3.89 -5.35
C SER A 469 -10.42 2.91 -4.46
N ASP A 470 -10.02 2.87 -3.19
CA ASP A 470 -10.70 2.07 -2.15
C ASP A 470 -11.91 2.81 -1.55
N GLY A 471 -12.73 2.10 -0.77
CA GLY A 471 -13.92 2.68 -0.11
C GLY A 471 -15.20 2.69 -0.94
N TYR A 472 -15.14 2.31 -2.22
CA TYR A 472 -16.28 2.32 -3.17
C TYR A 472 -16.70 0.90 -3.61
N GLY A 473 -16.27 -0.12 -2.88
CA GLY A 473 -16.56 -1.52 -3.16
C GLY A 473 -15.55 -2.19 -4.10
N GLU A 474 -15.61 -3.53 -4.15
CA GLU A 474 -14.61 -4.35 -4.85
C GLU A 474 -14.58 -4.10 -6.36
N THR A 475 -15.74 -3.93 -6.98
CA THR A 475 -15.83 -3.69 -8.43
C THR A 475 -15.16 -2.38 -8.83
N PHE A 476 -15.35 -1.31 -8.04
CA PHE A 476 -14.71 -0.02 -8.28
C PHE A 476 -13.19 -0.12 -8.09
N ARG A 477 -12.75 -0.77 -7.01
CA ARG A 477 -11.34 -0.97 -6.69
C ARG A 477 -10.60 -1.78 -7.77
N ARG A 478 -11.22 -2.85 -8.29
CA ARG A 478 -10.61 -3.72 -9.31
C ARG A 478 -10.54 -3.12 -10.71
N SER A 479 -11.35 -2.11 -11.00
CA SER A 479 -11.53 -1.60 -12.37
C SER A 479 -10.30 -0.91 -12.98
N VAL A 480 -9.24 -0.66 -12.20
CA VAL A 480 -7.95 -0.09 -12.65
C VAL A 480 -6.87 -1.15 -12.86
N VAL A 481 -7.13 -2.40 -12.43
CA VAL A 481 -6.17 -3.49 -12.58
C VAL A 481 -5.91 -3.72 -14.07
N ARG A 482 -4.64 -3.64 -14.49
CA ARG A 482 -4.17 -3.70 -15.87
C ARG A 482 -4.68 -2.57 -16.76
N ASP A 483 -5.22 -1.46 -16.19
CA ASP A 483 -5.74 -0.33 -16.98
C ASP A 483 -5.17 1.04 -16.54
N TRP A 484 -3.99 1.07 -15.94
CA TRP A 484 -3.33 2.32 -15.55
C TRP A 484 -3.16 3.27 -16.74
N GLY A 485 -3.54 4.54 -16.57
CA GLY A 485 -3.55 5.55 -17.65
C GLY A 485 -4.67 5.37 -18.68
N GLY A 486 -5.62 4.45 -18.39
CA GLY A 486 -6.81 4.21 -19.21
C GLY A 486 -8.02 4.98 -18.72
N LYS A 487 -8.97 4.27 -18.13
CA LYS A 487 -10.23 4.87 -17.67
C LYS A 487 -10.05 5.74 -16.41
N ASP A 488 -9.07 5.46 -15.58
CA ASP A 488 -8.64 6.28 -14.44
C ASP A 488 -8.20 7.70 -14.88
N TYR A 489 -7.43 7.81 -15.97
CA TYR A 489 -7.09 9.07 -16.60
C TYR A 489 -8.35 9.82 -17.11
N LEU A 490 -9.28 9.12 -17.74
CA LEU A 490 -10.52 9.71 -18.23
C LEU A 490 -11.40 10.22 -17.08
N ASP A 491 -11.43 9.50 -15.95
CA ASP A 491 -12.13 9.93 -14.73
C ASP A 491 -11.61 11.28 -14.22
N LEU A 492 -10.28 11.40 -14.11
CA LEU A 492 -9.61 12.63 -13.65
C LEU A 492 -9.90 13.82 -14.58
N MET A 493 -9.70 13.62 -15.88
CA MET A 493 -9.86 14.70 -16.86
C MET A 493 -11.32 15.15 -17.01
N SER A 494 -12.26 14.20 -17.08
CA SER A 494 -13.68 14.53 -17.18
C SER A 494 -14.24 15.17 -15.91
N SER A 495 -13.71 14.80 -14.74
CA SER A 495 -14.11 15.44 -13.48
C SER A 495 -13.59 16.88 -13.39
N LEU A 496 -12.37 17.13 -13.84
CA LEU A 496 -11.83 18.50 -13.93
C LEU A 496 -12.65 19.35 -14.91
N ASP A 497 -13.05 18.78 -16.07
CA ASP A 497 -13.94 19.49 -17.03
C ASP A 497 -15.27 19.85 -16.39
N GLN A 498 -15.92 18.91 -15.73
CA GLN A 498 -17.18 19.14 -15.04
C GLN A 498 -17.04 20.16 -13.89
N LEU A 499 -15.90 20.17 -13.19
CA LEU A 499 -15.64 21.17 -12.15
C LEU A 499 -15.52 22.58 -12.77
N ILE A 500 -14.79 22.72 -13.87
CA ILE A 500 -14.64 24.00 -14.59
C ILE A 500 -16.01 24.50 -15.11
N GLU A 501 -16.81 23.59 -15.64
CA GLU A 501 -18.16 23.94 -16.12
C GLU A 501 -19.12 24.41 -15.01
N ARG A 502 -19.01 23.79 -13.83
CA ARG A 502 -19.89 24.06 -12.68
C ARG A 502 -19.44 25.25 -11.84
N THR A 503 -18.17 25.61 -11.95
CA THR A 503 -17.58 26.71 -11.16
C THR A 503 -17.12 27.82 -12.11
N ASN A 504 -17.21 29.05 -11.67
CA ASN A 504 -16.82 30.18 -12.46
C ASN A 504 -15.58 30.92 -11.94
N TYR A 505 -14.86 30.29 -10.98
CA TYR A 505 -13.73 30.88 -10.28
C TYR A 505 -12.39 30.21 -10.59
N LEU A 506 -12.34 29.17 -11.43
CA LEU A 506 -11.07 28.55 -11.84
C LEU A 506 -10.49 29.30 -13.03
N ASP A 507 -9.19 29.61 -12.95
CA ASP A 507 -8.41 30.14 -14.06
C ASP A 507 -7.86 28.96 -14.88
N THR A 508 -8.43 28.74 -16.05
CA THR A 508 -8.08 27.59 -16.91
C THR A 508 -6.71 27.73 -17.58
N ASP A 509 -6.12 28.92 -17.60
CA ASP A 509 -4.78 29.16 -18.11
C ASP A 509 -3.69 28.90 -17.05
N ARG A 510 -4.08 28.78 -15.77
CA ARG A 510 -3.20 28.56 -14.63
C ARG A 510 -3.56 27.30 -13.84
N LEU A 511 -3.59 26.16 -14.57
CA LEU A 511 -3.83 24.84 -13.98
C LEU A 511 -2.51 24.14 -13.67
N GLY A 512 -2.41 23.59 -12.45
CA GLY A 512 -1.36 22.70 -12.03
C GLY A 512 -1.86 21.28 -11.83
N VAL A 513 -0.98 20.29 -11.93
CA VAL A 513 -1.27 18.90 -11.61
C VAL A 513 -0.14 18.30 -10.79
N GLY A 514 -0.47 17.52 -9.76
CA GLY A 514 0.52 16.87 -8.90
C GLY A 514 0.03 15.56 -8.33
N GLY A 515 0.99 14.80 -7.80
CA GLY A 515 0.69 13.56 -7.11
C GLY A 515 1.94 12.75 -6.80
N GLY A 516 1.77 11.72 -5.94
CA GLY A 516 2.87 10.87 -5.53
C GLY A 516 2.61 9.39 -5.80
N SER A 517 3.69 8.61 -6.09
CA SER A 517 3.58 7.18 -6.36
C SER A 517 2.75 6.92 -7.63
N TYR A 518 1.68 6.15 -7.56
CA TYR A 518 0.70 6.06 -8.65
C TYR A 518 0.19 7.45 -9.10
N GLY A 519 -0.06 8.39 -8.16
CA GLY A 519 -0.41 9.78 -8.53
C GLY A 519 0.72 10.50 -9.27
N GLY A 520 1.99 10.19 -8.96
CA GLY A 520 3.16 10.65 -9.70
C GLY A 520 3.28 10.03 -11.10
N TYR A 521 2.98 8.74 -11.22
CA TYR A 521 2.80 8.07 -12.52
C TYR A 521 1.74 8.78 -13.35
N MET A 522 0.55 9.00 -12.78
CA MET A 522 -0.56 9.65 -13.45
C MET A 522 -0.23 11.09 -13.84
N THR A 523 0.50 11.83 -13.00
CA THR A 523 1.01 13.17 -13.33
C THR A 523 1.91 13.14 -14.58
N ASN A 524 2.91 12.23 -14.60
CA ASN A 524 3.79 12.02 -15.74
C ASN A 524 3.01 11.59 -17.00
N TRP A 525 1.97 10.75 -16.83
CA TRP A 525 1.10 10.30 -17.89
C TRP A 525 0.30 11.47 -18.49
N ILE A 526 -0.39 12.24 -17.64
CA ILE A 526 -1.24 13.37 -18.05
C ILE A 526 -0.46 14.36 -18.91
N ILE A 527 0.72 14.81 -18.45
CA ILE A 527 1.51 15.81 -19.20
C ILE A 527 2.11 15.27 -20.50
N GLY A 528 2.14 13.95 -20.69
CA GLY A 528 2.46 13.30 -21.96
C GLY A 528 1.29 13.20 -22.94
N GLN A 529 0.05 13.35 -22.44
CA GLN A 529 -1.20 13.24 -23.24
C GLN A 529 -1.82 14.60 -23.55
N THR A 530 -1.58 15.64 -22.74
CA THR A 530 -2.16 16.98 -22.92
C THR A 530 -1.17 18.06 -22.45
N ASP A 531 -1.29 19.25 -23.06
CA ASP A 531 -0.56 20.49 -22.70
C ASP A 531 -1.40 21.46 -21.86
N ARG A 532 -2.53 21.01 -21.33
CA ARG A 532 -3.51 21.79 -20.58
C ARG A 532 -2.95 22.39 -19.27
N PHE A 533 -1.93 21.76 -18.67
CA PHE A 533 -1.39 22.18 -17.39
C PHE A 533 -0.15 23.06 -17.55
N SER A 534 -0.12 24.18 -16.81
CA SER A 534 0.97 25.14 -16.81
C SER A 534 2.09 24.79 -15.84
N ALA A 535 1.88 23.86 -14.91
CA ALA A 535 2.89 23.30 -14.01
C ALA A 535 2.53 21.86 -13.61
N ALA A 536 3.55 21.03 -13.38
CA ALA A 536 3.38 19.66 -12.87
C ALA A 536 4.38 19.34 -11.77
N VAL A 537 3.95 18.53 -10.80
CA VAL A 537 4.77 18.01 -9.69
C VAL A 537 4.59 16.51 -9.56
N ALA A 538 5.58 15.71 -9.96
CA ALA A 538 5.55 14.26 -9.83
C ALA A 538 6.49 13.80 -8.71
N MET A 539 5.93 13.28 -7.63
CA MET A 539 6.64 12.86 -6.43
C MET A 539 6.80 11.35 -6.39
N ARG A 540 8.03 10.83 -6.09
CA ARG A 540 8.27 9.38 -6.01
C ARG A 540 7.51 8.63 -7.12
N SER A 541 7.73 9.07 -8.36
CA SER A 541 6.89 8.76 -9.51
C SER A 541 7.44 7.60 -10.33
N ILE A 542 6.57 7.01 -11.14
CA ILE A 542 6.93 6.01 -12.14
C ILE A 542 6.90 6.65 -13.53
N SER A 543 7.92 6.36 -14.34
CA SER A 543 8.00 6.81 -15.75
C SER A 543 7.94 5.66 -16.74
N ASN A 544 8.40 4.46 -16.35
CA ASN A 544 8.61 3.32 -17.23
C ASN A 544 8.13 2.02 -16.55
N LEU A 545 6.95 1.55 -16.93
CA LEU A 545 6.37 0.33 -16.36
C LEU A 545 7.15 -0.94 -16.72
N VAL A 546 7.94 -0.92 -17.81
CA VAL A 546 8.76 -2.07 -18.21
C VAL A 546 9.87 -2.32 -17.18
N SER A 547 10.59 -1.27 -16.78
CA SER A 547 11.64 -1.39 -15.74
C SER A 547 11.05 -1.47 -14.34
N GLU A 548 9.98 -0.73 -14.05
CA GLU A 548 9.30 -0.77 -12.75
C GLU A 548 8.78 -2.17 -12.42
N TYR A 549 8.34 -2.94 -13.42
CA TYR A 549 7.74 -4.27 -13.26
C TYR A 549 8.50 -5.20 -12.29
N SER A 550 9.83 -5.10 -12.24
CA SER A 550 10.69 -5.94 -11.40
C SER A 550 11.68 -5.18 -10.53
N GLN A 551 11.72 -3.84 -10.60
CA GLN A 551 12.67 -3.04 -9.80
C GLN A 551 12.17 -2.67 -8.41
N HIS A 552 10.88 -2.75 -8.15
CA HIS A 552 10.30 -2.39 -6.85
C HIS A 552 10.38 -3.53 -5.81
N ASP A 553 10.08 -3.24 -4.56
CA ASP A 553 10.17 -4.17 -3.42
C ASP A 553 8.96 -5.11 -3.27
N ILE A 554 7.86 -4.87 -4.02
CA ILE A 554 6.62 -5.66 -3.98
C ILE A 554 6.31 -6.33 -5.32
N VAL A 555 7.31 -6.98 -5.93
CA VAL A 555 7.27 -7.53 -7.30
C VAL A 555 6.01 -8.39 -7.56
N LEU A 556 5.62 -9.24 -6.62
CA LEU A 556 4.43 -10.10 -6.79
C LEU A 556 3.12 -9.31 -6.85
N TRP A 557 3.04 -8.17 -6.17
CA TRP A 557 1.89 -7.25 -6.31
C TRP A 557 1.89 -6.62 -7.70
N GLY A 558 3.06 -6.17 -8.19
CA GLY A 558 3.22 -5.61 -9.53
C GLY A 558 2.79 -6.58 -10.64
N VAL A 559 3.16 -7.86 -10.52
CA VAL A 559 2.72 -8.93 -11.45
C VAL A 559 1.19 -8.98 -11.56
N LEU A 560 0.48 -8.89 -10.46
CA LEU A 560 -0.99 -8.96 -10.47
C LEU A 560 -1.62 -7.64 -10.93
N GLN A 561 -1.02 -6.51 -10.55
CA GLN A 561 -1.52 -5.18 -10.89
C GLN A 561 -1.33 -4.83 -12.38
N LEU A 562 -0.19 -5.17 -12.95
CA LEU A 562 0.20 -4.80 -14.31
C LEU A 562 0.00 -5.94 -15.32
N GLY A 563 -0.27 -7.16 -14.87
CA GLY A 563 -0.46 -8.34 -15.70
C GLY A 563 0.65 -9.39 -15.55
N PRO A 564 0.56 -10.52 -16.24
CA PRO A 564 1.54 -11.59 -16.18
C PRO A 564 2.92 -11.10 -16.67
N PRO A 565 4.01 -11.86 -16.36
CA PRO A 565 5.35 -11.49 -16.79
C PRO A 565 5.41 -11.15 -18.28
N PRO A 566 5.90 -9.94 -18.64
CA PRO A 566 5.74 -9.39 -19.99
C PRO A 566 6.84 -9.78 -20.96
N TRP A 567 7.76 -10.70 -20.59
CA TRP A 567 8.95 -10.98 -21.42
C TRP A 567 8.67 -11.51 -22.83
N PRO A 568 7.55 -12.17 -23.15
CA PRO A 568 7.21 -12.43 -24.54
C PRO A 568 6.74 -11.19 -25.29
N ASP A 569 6.11 -10.23 -24.58
CA ASP A 569 5.50 -9.03 -25.15
C ASP A 569 5.54 -7.87 -24.16
N LEU A 570 6.38 -6.87 -24.44
CA LEU A 570 6.56 -5.68 -23.63
C LEU A 570 5.67 -4.50 -24.10
N ASP A 571 4.96 -4.65 -25.20
CA ASP A 571 4.31 -3.52 -25.90
C ASP A 571 3.24 -2.87 -25.04
N GLU A 572 2.45 -3.64 -24.27
CA GLU A 572 1.40 -3.10 -23.42
C GLU A 572 1.97 -2.27 -22.26
N LEU A 573 3.00 -2.74 -21.56
CA LEU A 573 3.67 -1.98 -20.51
C LEU A 573 4.36 -0.73 -21.10
N TRP A 574 5.00 -0.86 -22.25
CA TRP A 574 5.60 0.28 -22.93
C TRP A 574 4.56 1.29 -23.37
N ARG A 575 3.41 0.83 -23.90
CA ARG A 575 2.30 1.68 -24.31
C ARG A 575 1.73 2.51 -23.14
N ARG A 576 1.72 1.95 -21.93
CA ARG A 576 1.27 2.61 -20.69
C ARG A 576 2.38 3.34 -19.94
N SER A 577 3.61 3.33 -20.43
CA SER A 577 4.73 4.03 -19.80
C SER A 577 4.74 5.51 -20.17
N PRO A 578 4.72 6.44 -19.20
CA PRO A 578 4.80 7.88 -19.46
C PRO A 578 6.00 8.30 -20.32
N ILE A 579 7.15 7.66 -20.12
CA ILE A 579 8.40 7.98 -20.85
C ILE A 579 8.27 7.79 -22.36
N ARG A 580 7.41 6.90 -22.83
CA ARG A 580 7.09 6.73 -24.26
C ARG A 580 6.60 8.01 -24.90
N TYR A 581 5.93 8.86 -24.14
CA TYR A 581 5.28 10.10 -24.59
C TYR A 581 6.05 11.37 -24.20
N VAL A 582 7.25 11.23 -23.69
CA VAL A 582 8.09 12.32 -23.16
C VAL A 582 8.34 13.44 -24.17
N GLN A 583 8.39 13.12 -25.46
CA GLN A 583 8.55 14.11 -26.55
C GLN A 583 7.36 15.10 -26.64
N ASN A 584 6.17 14.68 -26.19
CA ASN A 584 4.96 15.52 -26.20
C ASN A 584 4.94 16.51 -25.04
N VAL A 585 5.66 16.22 -23.96
CA VAL A 585 5.64 17.03 -22.73
C VAL A 585 6.09 18.46 -23.02
N ARG A 586 5.22 19.42 -22.67
CA ARG A 586 5.48 20.88 -22.71
C ARG A 586 5.46 21.48 -21.33
N THR A 587 4.64 20.94 -20.45
CA THR A 587 4.44 21.38 -19.08
C THR A 587 5.75 21.35 -18.28
N PRO A 588 6.14 22.43 -17.61
CA PRO A 588 7.26 22.43 -16.66
C PRO A 588 7.03 21.39 -15.56
N LEU A 589 8.02 20.53 -15.32
CA LEU A 589 7.92 19.40 -14.39
C LEU A 589 8.92 19.49 -13.24
N LEU A 590 8.41 19.45 -12.01
CA LEU A 590 9.22 19.18 -10.81
C LEU A 590 9.11 17.69 -10.47
N LEU A 591 10.25 17.01 -10.40
CA LEU A 591 10.38 15.65 -9.89
C LEU A 591 10.94 15.69 -8.47
N THR A 592 10.36 14.95 -7.54
CA THR A 592 10.94 14.77 -6.20
C THR A 592 11.00 13.28 -5.85
N ALA A 593 12.16 12.81 -5.37
CA ALA A 593 12.37 11.39 -5.05
C ALA A 593 13.30 11.20 -3.87
N GLY A 594 13.07 10.15 -3.09
CA GLY A 594 13.99 9.67 -2.05
C GLY A 594 15.09 8.80 -2.68
N GLU A 595 16.33 8.93 -2.24
CA GLU A 595 17.43 8.11 -2.77
C GLU A 595 17.36 6.65 -2.29
N MET A 596 16.62 6.39 -1.21
CA MET A 596 16.35 5.04 -0.69
C MET A 596 14.89 4.62 -0.92
N ASP A 597 14.23 5.22 -1.91
CA ASP A 597 12.92 4.76 -2.37
C ASP A 597 13.09 3.42 -3.11
N LEU A 598 12.68 2.35 -2.44
CA LEU A 598 12.76 0.99 -2.97
C LEU A 598 11.42 0.55 -3.60
N ARG A 599 10.37 1.38 -3.46
CA ARG A 599 9.05 1.17 -4.03
C ARG A 599 8.93 1.71 -5.45
N CYS A 600 9.24 3.00 -5.64
CA CYS A 600 9.37 3.63 -6.95
C CYS A 600 10.84 4.05 -7.11
N ALA A 601 11.62 3.17 -7.75
CA ALA A 601 13.07 3.31 -7.78
C ALA A 601 13.52 4.68 -8.30
N MET A 602 14.60 5.24 -7.74
CA MET A 602 15.16 6.53 -8.12
C MET A 602 15.40 6.66 -9.63
N SER A 603 15.72 5.55 -10.29
CA SER A 603 15.91 5.45 -11.74
C SER A 603 14.70 5.92 -12.56
N GLN A 604 13.49 5.76 -12.04
CA GLN A 604 12.26 6.21 -12.69
C GLN A 604 12.22 7.74 -12.85
N SER A 605 12.61 8.46 -11.80
CA SER A 605 12.70 9.92 -11.81
C SER A 605 13.91 10.40 -12.63
N GLU A 606 15.05 9.71 -12.57
CA GLU A 606 16.25 10.04 -13.34
C GLU A 606 16.04 9.88 -14.86
N GLU A 607 15.34 8.81 -15.28
CA GLU A 607 15.00 8.56 -16.69
C GLU A 607 14.14 9.70 -17.26
N MET A 608 13.06 10.07 -16.55
CA MET A 608 12.18 11.17 -16.98
C MET A 608 12.91 12.50 -17.01
N PHE A 609 13.71 12.80 -15.98
CA PHE A 609 14.55 14.01 -15.92
C PHE A 609 15.53 14.07 -17.08
N GLY A 610 16.29 13.00 -17.33
CA GLY A 610 17.28 12.93 -18.40
C GLY A 610 16.68 13.14 -19.79
N ALA A 611 15.57 12.46 -20.07
CA ALA A 611 14.86 12.58 -21.34
C ALA A 611 14.36 14.02 -21.58
N LEU A 612 13.71 14.64 -20.59
CA LEU A 612 13.20 16.01 -20.70
C LEU A 612 14.33 17.04 -20.83
N ARG A 613 15.45 16.85 -20.14
CA ARG A 613 16.64 17.72 -20.30
C ARG A 613 17.22 17.65 -21.71
N LEU A 614 17.34 16.45 -22.27
CA LEU A 614 17.82 16.24 -23.65
C LEU A 614 16.88 16.88 -24.69
N LEU A 615 15.58 16.91 -24.40
CA LEU A 615 14.57 17.58 -25.23
C LEU A 615 14.51 19.09 -25.01
N GLY A 616 15.37 19.68 -24.15
CA GLY A 616 15.37 21.11 -23.83
C GLY A 616 14.15 21.58 -23.06
N ARG A 617 13.45 20.67 -22.34
CA ARG A 617 12.27 21.00 -21.56
C ARG A 617 12.62 21.57 -20.18
N THR A 618 11.70 22.33 -19.60
CA THR A 618 11.84 22.84 -18.23
C THR A 618 11.54 21.72 -17.25
N VAL A 619 12.57 21.21 -16.58
CA VAL A 619 12.45 20.15 -15.58
C VAL A 619 13.46 20.36 -14.46
N GLU A 620 13.06 20.10 -13.22
CA GLU A 620 13.91 20.07 -12.01
C GLU A 620 13.72 18.73 -11.32
N LEU A 621 14.83 18.12 -10.83
CA LEU A 621 14.82 16.92 -10.02
C LEU A 621 15.39 17.25 -8.64
N VAL A 622 14.59 17.08 -7.59
CA VAL A 622 14.99 17.22 -6.20
C VAL A 622 15.16 15.83 -5.58
N ARG A 623 16.38 15.51 -5.20
CA ARG A 623 16.74 14.25 -4.55
C ARG A 623 16.85 14.46 -3.05
N PHE A 624 16.24 13.54 -2.27
CA PHE A 624 16.32 13.56 -0.82
C PHE A 624 17.17 12.38 -0.33
N PRO A 625 18.45 12.64 0.08
CA PRO A 625 19.34 11.58 0.56
C PRO A 625 18.74 10.77 1.69
N GLU A 626 18.94 9.46 1.71
CA GLU A 626 18.50 8.50 2.75
C GLU A 626 16.97 8.41 2.95
N GLU A 627 16.14 9.12 2.19
CA GLU A 627 14.69 9.06 2.31
C GLU A 627 14.10 7.91 1.47
N SER A 628 13.11 7.24 2.06
CA SER A 628 12.35 6.18 1.42
C SER A 628 11.11 6.73 0.69
N HIS A 629 10.28 5.83 0.18
CA HIS A 629 8.98 6.17 -0.42
C HIS A 629 8.07 6.96 0.51
N ASP A 630 8.29 6.86 1.81
CA ASP A 630 7.46 7.46 2.85
C ASP A 630 7.90 8.88 3.27
N LEU A 631 8.80 9.54 2.52
CA LEU A 631 9.33 10.88 2.80
C LEU A 631 8.25 11.86 3.28
N SER A 632 7.10 11.95 2.62
CA SER A 632 6.04 12.93 2.95
C SER A 632 5.38 12.68 4.30
N ARG A 633 5.41 11.46 4.81
CA ARG A 633 4.71 11.00 6.02
C ARG A 633 5.64 10.74 7.19
N ASN A 634 6.73 9.99 6.95
CA ASN A 634 7.66 9.49 7.95
C ASN A 634 9.09 10.01 7.79
N GLY A 635 9.37 10.73 6.69
CA GLY A 635 10.68 11.27 6.41
C GLY A 635 11.16 12.23 7.50
N ARG A 636 12.44 12.53 7.46
CA ARG A 636 13.06 13.49 8.38
C ARG A 636 12.35 14.84 8.28
N PRO A 637 11.96 15.46 9.41
CA PRO A 637 11.07 16.65 9.41
C PRO A 637 11.57 17.82 8.55
N ASP A 638 12.86 18.11 8.57
CA ASP A 638 13.45 19.18 7.75
C ASP A 638 13.34 18.89 6.24
N ARG A 639 13.43 17.62 5.84
CA ARG A 639 13.24 17.20 4.44
C ARG A 639 11.76 17.26 4.03
N ARG A 640 10.84 16.91 4.93
CA ARG A 640 9.40 17.08 4.70
C ARG A 640 9.04 18.55 4.47
N VAL A 641 9.59 19.45 5.30
CA VAL A 641 9.42 20.90 5.14
C VAL A 641 10.04 21.39 3.83
N GLU A 642 11.28 20.98 3.50
CA GLU A 642 11.92 21.39 2.25
C GLU A 642 11.17 20.87 1.02
N ARG A 643 10.68 19.63 1.05
CA ARG A 643 9.84 19.07 -0.02
C ARG A 643 8.63 19.98 -0.28
N LEU A 644 7.89 20.31 0.75
CA LEU A 644 6.69 21.12 0.62
C LEU A 644 7.00 22.56 0.13
N LYS A 645 8.12 23.13 0.59
CA LYS A 645 8.60 24.42 0.07
C LYS A 645 8.97 24.38 -1.41
N ARG A 646 9.56 23.27 -1.90
CA ARG A 646 9.89 23.12 -3.32
C ARG A 646 8.64 23.03 -4.16
N ILE A 647 7.63 22.27 -3.74
CA ILE A 647 6.34 22.18 -4.38
C ILE A 647 5.68 23.56 -4.46
N ALA A 648 5.58 24.24 -3.33
CA ALA A 648 4.99 25.56 -3.21
C ALA A 648 5.64 26.58 -4.16
N ARG A 649 6.97 26.66 -4.15
CA ARG A 649 7.74 27.56 -5.05
C ARG A 649 7.60 27.21 -6.52
N TRP A 650 7.44 25.91 -6.85
CA TRP A 650 7.25 25.48 -8.24
C TRP A 650 5.93 25.96 -8.78
N TYR A 651 4.85 25.73 -8.05
CA TYR A 651 3.53 26.24 -8.44
C TYR A 651 3.50 27.78 -8.46
N GLU A 652 4.08 28.47 -7.45
CA GLU A 652 4.17 29.92 -7.45
C GLU A 652 4.89 30.47 -8.69
N ARG A 653 5.98 29.84 -9.10
CA ARG A 653 6.78 30.25 -10.27
C ARG A 653 6.00 30.19 -11.59
N PHE A 654 5.18 29.18 -11.78
CA PHE A 654 4.55 28.92 -13.07
C PHE A 654 3.06 29.28 -13.11
N LEU A 655 2.37 29.28 -11.98
CA LEU A 655 0.95 29.61 -11.88
C LEU A 655 0.74 31.01 -11.26
N GLY A 656 1.67 31.51 -10.46
CA GLY A 656 1.42 32.66 -9.59
C GLY A 656 0.39 32.32 -8.50
N THR A 657 0.11 33.24 -7.60
CA THR A 657 -0.86 33.06 -6.50
C THR A 657 -1.97 34.14 -6.52
N ALA A 658 -1.80 35.19 -7.33
CA ALA A 658 -2.73 36.32 -7.36
C ALA A 658 -4.06 35.91 -8.03
N ALA A 659 -5.15 36.24 -7.35
CA ALA A 659 -6.49 36.19 -7.95
C ALA A 659 -6.65 37.31 -8.99
N VAL A 660 -7.38 37.03 -10.08
CA VAL A 660 -7.68 37.99 -11.14
C VAL A 660 -9.14 38.41 -10.99
N ASP A 661 -9.37 39.72 -10.75
CA ASP A 661 -10.71 40.29 -10.63
C ASP A 661 -11.36 40.38 -12.01
N ARG A 662 -12.44 39.64 -12.24
CA ARG A 662 -13.21 39.63 -13.50
C ARG A 662 -14.05 40.86 -13.76
N THR A 663 -14.24 41.69 -12.74
CA THR A 663 -15.01 42.95 -12.89
C THR A 663 -14.15 44.08 -13.48
N VAL A 664 -12.83 43.90 -13.50
CA VAL A 664 -11.89 44.86 -14.08
C VAL A 664 -11.67 44.51 -15.56
N PRO A 665 -11.95 45.41 -16.54
CA PRO A 665 -11.68 45.13 -17.95
C PRO A 665 -10.18 44.82 -18.18
N GLU A 666 -9.89 43.89 -19.08
CA GLU A 666 -8.53 43.38 -19.39
C GLU A 666 -7.55 44.49 -19.77
N GLU A 667 -8.05 45.63 -20.32
CA GLU A 667 -7.24 46.80 -20.64
C GLU A 667 -6.67 47.55 -19.44
N ALA A 668 -7.21 47.33 -18.22
CA ALA A 668 -6.71 47.97 -16.99
C ALA A 668 -5.64 47.14 -16.30
N THR A 669 -5.51 45.85 -16.63
CA THR A 669 -4.57 44.91 -15.95
C THR A 669 -3.19 44.92 -16.58
N GLN A 670 -3.00 45.53 -17.77
CA GLN A 670 -1.70 45.59 -18.49
C GLN A 670 -0.68 46.59 -17.91
N VAL A 671 -0.96 47.28 -16.79
CA VAL A 671 -0.07 48.25 -16.16
C VAL A 671 0.70 47.72 -14.93
N LEU A 672 0.50 46.47 -14.55
CA LEU A 672 1.36 45.87 -13.55
C LEU A 672 2.57 45.22 -14.23
N GLU A 673 3.69 45.90 -14.13
CA GLU A 673 5.00 45.57 -14.68
C GLU A 673 5.34 44.09 -14.59
N THR A 674 5.61 43.48 -15.74
CA THR A 674 6.38 42.24 -15.84
C THR A 674 7.68 42.38 -15.06
N PRO A 675 8.06 41.39 -14.20
CA PRO A 675 9.37 41.40 -13.60
C PRO A 675 10.45 41.41 -14.69
N ALA A 676 11.40 42.31 -14.55
CA ALA A 676 12.51 42.48 -15.47
C ALA A 676 13.14 41.15 -15.87
N GLU A 677 13.20 40.93 -17.20
CA GLU A 677 13.88 39.78 -17.80
C GLU A 677 15.30 39.65 -17.23
N ALA A 678 15.61 38.52 -16.63
CA ALA A 678 17.00 38.16 -16.34
C ALA A 678 17.79 38.09 -17.68
N PRO A 679 19.07 38.51 -17.72
CA PRO A 679 19.83 38.63 -18.97
C PRO A 679 19.94 37.29 -19.71
N ARG A 680 19.39 37.21 -20.90
CA ARG A 680 19.57 36.10 -21.84
C ARG A 680 20.93 36.20 -22.48
N GLU A 681 21.98 35.64 -21.90
CA GLU A 681 23.35 35.67 -22.50
C GLU A 681 23.81 34.43 -23.24
N TRP A 682 22.93 33.42 -23.44
CA TRP A 682 23.32 32.19 -24.15
C TRP A 682 22.48 31.80 -25.38
N ALA A 683 21.63 32.69 -25.86
CA ALA A 683 20.87 32.49 -27.09
C ALA A 683 21.42 33.30 -28.26
N LYS A 684 22.66 33.04 -28.69
CA LYS A 684 23.14 33.44 -30.00
C LYS A 684 23.67 32.25 -30.76
N THR A 685 22.98 32.01 -31.89
CA THR A 685 23.28 31.16 -33.04
C THR A 685 22.41 29.90 -33.03
N VAL A 686 21.39 29.83 -33.84
CA VAL A 686 21.28 29.58 -35.27
C VAL A 686 19.90 30.01 -35.75
N ALA A 687 19.83 31.01 -36.63
CA ALA A 687 18.64 31.31 -37.40
C ALA A 687 18.60 30.39 -38.64
N ILE A 688 17.57 29.56 -38.77
CA ILE A 688 17.25 28.88 -40.04
C ILE A 688 15.99 29.55 -40.61
N SER A 689 16.15 30.17 -41.76
CA SER A 689 15.04 30.78 -42.52
C SER A 689 14.06 29.72 -43.08
N PRO A 690 12.74 30.05 -43.15
CA PRO A 690 11.79 29.17 -43.81
C PRO A 690 11.74 29.49 -45.33
N HIS A 691 11.78 28.45 -46.11
CA HIS A 691 11.27 28.20 -47.47
C HIS A 691 12.23 27.43 -48.37
N ALA A 692 11.89 26.20 -48.66
CA ALA A 692 11.98 25.59 -49.97
C ALA A 692 11.27 24.25 -50.03
N GLU A 693 10.62 24.05 -51.15
CA GLU A 693 9.68 23.00 -51.53
C GLU A 693 10.25 21.57 -51.51
N SER A 694 9.37 20.61 -51.28
CA SER A 694 9.57 19.16 -51.23
C SER A 694 10.07 18.57 -52.59
N LYS A 695 11.17 17.80 -52.51
CA LYS A 695 11.47 16.71 -53.49
C LYS A 695 11.84 15.44 -52.70
N PRO A 696 11.63 14.24 -53.25
CA PRO A 696 11.69 12.99 -52.51
C PRO A 696 13.12 12.60 -52.13
N VAL A 697 13.25 12.08 -50.87
CA VAL A 697 14.52 11.77 -50.26
C VAL A 697 14.93 10.35 -50.62
N GLU A 698 16.14 10.20 -51.20
CA GLU A 698 16.92 8.98 -51.22
C GLU A 698 17.48 8.70 -49.81
N GLU A 699 17.59 7.41 -49.47
CA GLU A 699 18.14 6.95 -48.18
C GLU A 699 19.52 7.54 -47.87
N PRO A 700 19.82 8.02 -46.63
CA PRO A 700 21.17 8.39 -46.29
C PRO A 700 21.94 7.22 -45.69
N THR A 701 22.96 6.80 -46.42
CA THR A 701 24.10 6.04 -45.88
C THR A 701 24.89 6.91 -44.89
N ALA A 702 25.11 6.35 -43.72
CA ALA A 702 25.85 6.75 -42.55
C ALA A 702 26.83 7.93 -42.59
N PRO A 703 26.88 8.67 -41.48
CA PRO A 703 28.12 9.17 -40.90
C PRO A 703 28.17 9.00 -39.35
N PHE A 704 28.22 7.77 -38.88
CA PHE A 704 28.55 7.51 -37.48
C PHE A 704 29.92 6.82 -37.27
N ALA A 705 30.69 6.62 -38.35
CA ALA A 705 31.97 5.95 -38.23
C ALA A 705 33.19 6.87 -38.02
N VAL A 706 33.03 8.21 -38.09
CA VAL A 706 34.19 9.14 -38.03
C VAL A 706 34.40 9.76 -36.64
N ALA A 707 33.45 9.65 -35.75
CA ALA A 707 33.60 10.20 -34.39
C ALA A 707 34.22 9.21 -33.38
N ALA A 708 34.30 7.92 -33.71
CA ALA A 708 34.89 6.90 -32.82
C ALA A 708 36.43 6.78 -32.97
N GLU A 709 36.99 7.21 -34.10
CA GLU A 709 38.45 7.16 -34.32
C GLU A 709 39.20 8.34 -33.68
N ALA A 710 38.53 9.49 -33.46
CA ALA A 710 39.15 10.66 -32.87
C ALA A 710 39.32 10.60 -31.32
N ILE A 711 38.70 9.65 -30.66
CA ILE A 711 38.82 9.45 -29.20
C ILE A 711 39.85 8.33 -28.88
N ALA A 712 40.18 7.47 -29.82
CA ALA A 712 41.15 6.39 -29.63
C ALA A 712 42.65 6.84 -29.74
N GLU A 713 42.95 8.02 -30.31
CA GLU A 713 44.32 8.48 -30.49
C GLU A 713 44.86 9.39 -29.35
N SER A 714 44.07 9.73 -28.33
CA SER A 714 44.52 10.61 -27.24
C SER A 714 44.87 9.92 -25.92
N LEU A 715 44.89 8.58 -25.85
CA LEU A 715 45.21 7.80 -24.66
C LEU A 715 46.33 6.79 -24.88
N VAL A 716 47.45 7.22 -25.49
CA VAL A 716 48.71 6.48 -25.44
C VAL A 716 49.71 7.29 -24.67
N GLU A 717 49.75 7.14 -23.37
CA GLU A 717 50.91 7.53 -22.53
C GLU A 717 51.79 6.31 -22.30
N GLU A 718 53.08 6.51 -22.45
CA GLU A 718 54.17 5.53 -22.38
C GLU A 718 54.20 4.83 -20.98
N PRO A 719 54.71 3.59 -20.90
CA PRO A 719 54.77 2.86 -19.63
C PRO A 719 56.02 3.33 -18.83
N VAL A 720 55.76 3.89 -17.66
CA VAL A 720 56.80 4.12 -16.66
C VAL A 720 57.17 2.80 -15.99
N SER A 721 58.41 2.38 -16.15
CA SER A 721 59.01 1.19 -15.56
C SER A 721 59.12 1.33 -14.03
N VAL A 722 58.51 0.42 -13.29
CA VAL A 722 58.74 0.24 -11.86
C VAL A 722 59.74 -0.89 -11.65
N PRO A 723 60.79 -0.72 -10.82
CA PRO A 723 61.80 -1.77 -10.62
C PRO A 723 61.24 -2.95 -9.79
N VAL A 724 61.49 -4.16 -10.28
CA VAL A 724 61.26 -5.43 -9.61
C VAL A 724 62.27 -5.61 -8.50
N VAL A 725 61.80 -5.83 -7.28
CA VAL A 725 62.64 -6.31 -6.15
C VAL A 725 62.37 -7.81 -5.97
N GLU A 726 63.39 -8.60 -6.16
CA GLU A 726 63.42 -10.05 -5.94
C GLU A 726 63.24 -10.41 -4.43
N PRO A 727 62.65 -11.51 -4.06
CA PRO A 727 62.53 -11.98 -2.70
C PRO A 727 63.77 -12.81 -2.31
N ALA A 728 64.43 -12.42 -1.21
CA ALA A 728 65.49 -13.21 -0.59
C ALA A 728 64.89 -14.28 0.36
N ALA A 729 65.51 -15.42 0.33
CA ALA A 729 65.16 -16.69 0.96
C ALA A 729 65.48 -16.75 2.48
N GLU A 730 64.63 -17.53 3.15
CA GLU A 730 64.86 -18.43 4.28
C GLU A 730 65.84 -18.06 5.41
N ALA A 731 65.32 -18.02 6.66
CA ALA A 731 65.96 -18.65 7.84
C ALA A 731 64.91 -19.08 8.87
N ALA A 732 64.94 -20.36 9.20
CA ALA A 732 64.13 -20.99 10.22
C ALA A 732 64.63 -20.63 11.61
N ALA A 733 63.71 -20.44 12.57
CA ALA A 733 63.97 -20.57 14.01
C ALA A 733 62.71 -20.94 14.79
N GLU A 734 62.78 -22.09 15.37
CA GLU A 734 62.23 -22.66 16.61
C GLU A 734 61.06 -22.00 17.36
N ALA A 735 60.08 -22.84 17.60
CA ALA A 735 58.94 -22.64 18.49
C ALA A 735 59.35 -22.59 19.98
N THR A 736 58.78 -21.64 20.72
CA THR A 736 58.62 -21.70 22.15
C THR A 736 57.22 -21.21 22.52
N GLU A 737 56.54 -22.00 23.37
CA GLU A 737 55.19 -21.77 23.89
C GLU A 737 55.10 -20.47 24.71
N PRO A 738 53.96 -19.75 24.72
CA PRO A 738 53.77 -18.62 25.63
C PRO A 738 53.20 -19.05 26.98
N GLU A 739 53.88 -18.58 28.04
CA GLU A 739 53.45 -18.62 29.44
C GLU A 739 52.16 -17.80 29.66
N VAL A 740 51.27 -18.38 30.47
CA VAL A 740 50.08 -17.74 31.01
C VAL A 740 50.48 -16.72 32.08
N ILE A 741 50.21 -15.41 31.85
CA ILE A 741 50.32 -14.36 32.85
C ILE A 741 48.92 -13.92 33.24
N GLN A 742 48.55 -14.14 34.52
CA GLN A 742 47.37 -13.56 35.16
C GLN A 742 47.63 -12.09 35.49
N PRO A 743 46.62 -11.17 35.30
CA PRO A 743 46.79 -9.78 35.71
C PRO A 743 46.51 -9.60 37.20
N THR A 744 47.48 -9.05 37.89
CA THR A 744 47.35 -8.54 39.25
C THR A 744 46.63 -7.19 39.24
N VAL A 745 45.67 -7.04 40.14
CA VAL A 745 44.98 -5.80 40.47
C VAL A 745 45.97 -4.81 41.11
N SER A 746 46.11 -3.58 40.59
CA SER A 746 46.69 -2.46 41.32
C SER A 746 45.73 -1.30 41.33
N GLU A 747 45.38 -0.87 42.53
CA GLU A 747 44.69 0.36 42.89
C GLU A 747 45.35 1.60 42.28
N PHE A 748 44.59 2.44 41.60
CA PHE A 748 44.94 3.84 41.39
C PHE A 748 43.87 4.77 41.94
N ALA A 749 44.33 5.61 42.87
CA ALA A 749 43.55 6.57 43.58
C ALA A 749 42.99 7.68 42.69
N THR A 750 41.78 8.05 43.02
CA THR A 750 40.99 9.17 42.50
C THR A 750 41.67 10.51 42.83
N ALA A 751 41.84 11.37 41.81
CA ALA A 751 41.95 12.80 42.00
C ALA A 751 40.76 13.49 41.33
N PRO A 752 40.09 14.47 41.97
CA PRO A 752 38.91 15.09 41.44
C PRO A 752 39.26 16.18 40.41
N ALA A 753 38.47 16.24 39.32
CA ALA A 753 38.49 17.30 38.32
C ALA A 753 37.86 18.57 38.88
N PRO A 754 38.35 19.78 38.50
CA PRO A 754 37.85 21.04 39.02
C PRO A 754 36.45 21.38 38.55
N ILE A 755 35.64 21.83 39.49
CA ILE A 755 34.30 22.39 39.29
C ILE A 755 34.49 23.79 38.68
N ILE A 756 33.89 23.99 37.50
CA ILE A 756 33.76 25.36 36.93
C ILE A 756 32.41 25.89 37.44
N GLU A 757 32.49 26.94 38.28
CA GLU A 757 31.30 27.71 38.71
C GLU A 757 30.71 28.48 37.51
N PRO A 758 29.39 28.62 37.40
CA PRO A 758 28.76 29.47 36.37
C PRO A 758 28.83 30.95 36.79
N GLU A 759 29.33 31.80 35.88
CA GLU A 759 29.30 33.26 36.03
C GLU A 759 27.86 33.77 36.15
N ALA A 760 27.68 34.68 37.11
CA ALA A 760 26.42 35.36 37.46
C ALA A 760 26.01 36.35 36.37
N LEU A 761 24.76 36.26 35.94
CA LEU A 761 24.08 37.31 35.15
C LEU A 761 23.69 38.48 36.08
N PRO A 762 23.71 39.71 35.57
CA PRO A 762 23.47 40.89 36.40
C PRO A 762 21.96 41.09 36.71
N ASP A 763 21.73 41.61 37.92
CA ASP A 763 20.45 41.91 38.54
C ASP A 763 19.57 42.87 37.74
N LEU A 764 18.30 42.50 37.55
CA LEU A 764 17.21 43.40 37.20
C LEU A 764 16.55 43.94 38.50
N PRO A 765 16.15 45.20 38.54
CA PRO A 765 15.71 45.84 39.77
C PRO A 765 14.27 45.40 40.19
N SER A 766 14.17 45.13 41.48
CA SER A 766 12.92 44.90 42.19
C SER A 766 12.03 46.16 42.21
N LEU A 767 10.75 45.97 41.84
CA LEU A 767 9.69 46.95 42.11
C LEU A 767 8.78 46.38 43.22
N ASP A 768 9.10 46.77 44.45
CA ASP A 768 8.19 46.70 45.59
C ASP A 768 7.36 48.00 45.62
N GLY A 769 6.04 47.84 45.56
CA GLY A 769 5.07 48.90 45.82
C GLY A 769 3.70 48.28 46.23
N PRO A 770 3.08 48.80 47.27
CA PRO A 770 1.96 48.11 47.95
C PRO A 770 0.63 48.20 47.20
N ALA A 771 -0.12 47.13 47.32
CA ALA A 771 -1.47 47.00 46.79
C ALA A 771 -2.43 47.97 47.48
N GLU A 772 -3.09 48.79 46.69
CA GLU A 772 -4.29 49.59 47.08
C GLU A 772 -5.53 48.87 46.51
N GLU A 773 -6.42 48.49 47.44
CA GLU A 773 -7.74 47.96 47.13
C GLU A 773 -8.64 49.08 46.54
N ALA A 774 -9.22 48.82 45.37
CA ALA A 774 -10.30 49.65 44.82
C ALA A 774 -11.61 48.82 44.74
N PRO A 775 -12.76 49.45 45.05
CA PRO A 775 -14.01 48.73 45.35
C PRO A 775 -14.72 48.24 44.08
N LEU A 776 -15.45 47.15 44.24
CA LEU A 776 -16.35 46.51 43.25
C LEU A 776 -17.50 47.51 42.89
N GLU A 777 -17.52 47.98 41.64
CA GLU A 777 -18.71 48.55 41.03
C GLU A 777 -19.64 47.45 40.49
N VAL A 778 -20.88 47.53 40.98
CA VAL A 778 -22.01 46.68 40.56
C VAL A 778 -22.47 47.12 39.17
N ALA A 779 -22.41 46.23 38.17
CA ALA A 779 -23.01 46.46 36.85
C ALA A 779 -24.55 46.31 36.91
N PRO A 780 -25.31 47.14 36.18
CA PRO A 780 -26.76 47.15 36.23
C PRO A 780 -27.39 45.96 35.48
N GLU A 781 -28.53 45.51 36.08
CA GLU A 781 -29.40 44.50 35.53
C GLU A 781 -29.94 44.87 34.15
N VAL A 782 -29.86 43.92 33.19
CA VAL A 782 -30.52 44.00 31.88
C VAL A 782 -31.92 43.35 32.01
N PRO A 783 -32.99 44.00 31.51
CA PRO A 783 -34.34 43.50 31.68
C PRO A 783 -34.62 42.28 30.83
N ILE A 784 -35.35 41.35 31.46
CA ILE A 784 -35.88 40.11 30.88
C ILE A 784 -36.80 40.47 29.71
N ALA A 785 -36.50 40.07 28.50
CA ALA A 785 -37.36 40.14 27.33
C ALA A 785 -38.32 38.95 27.29
N ALA A 786 -39.54 39.25 26.87
CA ALA A 786 -40.76 38.45 26.92
C ALA A 786 -40.64 37.04 26.28
N GLU A 787 -41.41 36.13 26.86
CA GLU A 787 -41.76 34.80 26.33
C GLU A 787 -42.30 34.93 24.89
N VAL A 788 -41.67 34.20 23.98
CA VAL A 788 -42.20 33.92 22.64
C VAL A 788 -42.95 32.58 22.75
N GLU A 789 -44.24 32.63 22.46
CA GLU A 789 -45.10 31.42 22.34
C GLU A 789 -44.52 30.46 21.26
N PRO A 790 -44.53 29.14 21.51
CA PRO A 790 -44.08 28.16 20.50
C PRO A 790 -45.11 28.05 19.35
N GLU A 791 -44.62 28.04 18.11
CA GLU A 791 -45.41 27.69 16.92
C GLU A 791 -46.02 26.26 17.04
N PRO A 792 -47.24 26.04 16.54
CA PRO A 792 -47.90 24.75 16.62
C PRO A 792 -47.20 23.71 15.71
N GLN A 793 -46.89 22.56 16.27
CA GLN A 793 -46.40 21.41 15.55
C GLN A 793 -47.47 20.92 14.54
N PRO A 794 -47.08 20.43 13.35
CA PRO A 794 -48.01 19.81 12.41
C PRO A 794 -48.57 18.51 13.00
N GLU A 795 -49.87 18.30 12.82
CA GLU A 795 -50.58 17.08 13.23
C GLU A 795 -49.98 15.85 12.54
N PRO A 796 -49.88 14.70 13.24
CA PRO A 796 -49.40 13.45 12.61
C PRO A 796 -50.39 12.92 11.58
N GLU A 797 -49.88 12.47 10.44
CA GLU A 797 -50.68 11.77 9.43
C GLU A 797 -51.29 10.48 10.01
N PRO A 798 -52.51 10.10 9.61
CA PRO A 798 -53.15 8.94 10.16
C PRO A 798 -52.46 7.62 9.73
N GLU A 799 -52.24 6.72 10.69
CA GLU A 799 -51.73 5.38 10.47
C GLU A 799 -52.69 4.62 9.54
N PRO A 800 -52.20 3.78 8.61
CA PRO A 800 -53.05 2.93 7.79
C PRO A 800 -53.68 1.83 8.64
N GLU A 801 -54.99 1.62 8.41
CA GLU A 801 -55.77 0.55 9.04
C GLU A 801 -55.17 -0.84 8.77
N PRO A 802 -55.21 -1.77 9.73
CA PRO A 802 -54.69 -3.13 9.57
C PRO A 802 -55.57 -3.93 8.61
N GLU A 803 -54.96 -4.48 7.56
CA GLU A 803 -55.60 -5.49 6.70
C GLU A 803 -56.02 -6.74 7.51
N ALA A 804 -57.20 -7.20 7.25
CA ALA A 804 -57.84 -8.33 7.90
C ALA A 804 -57.04 -9.64 7.74
N ALA A 805 -56.83 -10.32 8.83
CA ALA A 805 -56.24 -11.64 8.90
C ALA A 805 -56.99 -12.66 8.04
N ALA A 806 -56.29 -13.33 7.11
CA ALA A 806 -56.77 -14.51 6.41
C ALA A 806 -56.69 -15.74 7.35
N GLU A 807 -57.75 -16.51 7.36
CA GLU A 807 -57.89 -17.77 8.12
C GLU A 807 -56.83 -18.82 7.68
N PRO A 808 -56.35 -19.70 8.56
CA PRO A 808 -55.37 -20.71 8.23
C PRO A 808 -56.07 -21.96 7.59
N GLU A 809 -55.49 -22.40 6.46
CA GLU A 809 -55.86 -23.71 5.87
C GLU A 809 -55.29 -24.88 6.70
N PRO A 810 -55.96 -26.03 6.70
CA PRO A 810 -55.68 -27.14 7.61
C PRO A 810 -54.53 -28.04 7.14
N SER A 811 -53.69 -28.45 8.11
CA SER A 811 -52.63 -29.44 7.96
C SER A 811 -53.12 -30.83 7.57
N PRO A 812 -52.40 -31.63 6.75
CA PRO A 812 -52.68 -33.05 6.56
C PRO A 812 -52.05 -33.91 7.65
N ARG A 813 -52.86 -34.87 8.05
CA ARG A 813 -52.75 -35.91 9.05
C ARG A 813 -51.47 -36.73 9.05
N GLU A 814 -51.10 -37.09 10.29
CA GLU A 814 -50.27 -38.21 10.73
C GLU A 814 -50.68 -39.56 10.05
N LEU A 815 -49.64 -40.30 9.71
CA LEU A 815 -49.73 -41.76 9.60
C LEU A 815 -48.69 -42.38 10.53
N VAL A 816 -49.23 -43.04 11.52
CA VAL A 816 -48.54 -43.83 12.56
C VAL A 816 -48.13 -45.18 11.99
N MET A 817 -47.10 -45.77 12.54
CA MET A 817 -46.67 -47.17 12.68
C MET A 817 -45.21 -47.35 12.26
N ALA A 818 -44.40 -48.08 12.93
CA ALA A 818 -44.37 -48.86 14.19
C ALA A 818 -42.87 -49.20 14.42
N ASP A 819 -42.57 -49.32 15.68
CA ASP A 819 -41.53 -50.13 16.35
C ASP A 819 -40.38 -50.76 15.57
N ALA A 820 -39.12 -50.43 15.97
CA ALA A 820 -38.10 -51.42 16.28
C ALA A 820 -37.03 -50.86 17.23
N GLU A 821 -36.92 -51.44 18.39
CA GLU A 821 -35.97 -51.16 19.46
C GLU A 821 -34.49 -51.55 19.12
N PRO A 822 -33.54 -51.16 19.97
CA PRO A 822 -32.15 -51.08 19.65
C PRO A 822 -31.38 -52.37 19.94
N VAL A 823 -30.33 -52.62 19.18
CA VAL A 823 -29.35 -53.68 19.50
C VAL A 823 -28.00 -53.02 19.72
N THR A 824 -27.62 -52.94 20.98
CA THR A 824 -26.20 -52.86 21.41
C THR A 824 -25.53 -54.21 21.25
N PRO A 825 -24.23 -54.24 20.99
CA PRO A 825 -23.40 -55.19 21.78
C PRO A 825 -22.21 -54.44 22.43
N ALA A 826 -22.16 -54.62 23.73
CA ALA A 826 -20.97 -54.57 24.51
C ALA A 826 -20.12 -55.83 24.29
N PHE A 827 -18.82 -55.70 24.49
CA PHE A 827 -17.78 -56.63 24.97
C PHE A 827 -16.45 -56.08 24.50
N GLY A 828 -15.43 -55.77 25.27
CA GLY A 828 -14.94 -56.46 26.45
C GLY A 828 -13.43 -56.52 26.30
N VAL A 829 -12.73 -55.87 27.22
CA VAL A 829 -11.26 -55.90 27.32
C VAL A 829 -10.81 -57.29 27.72
N PRO A 830 -9.59 -57.78 27.34
CA PRO A 830 -8.56 -57.79 28.37
C PRO A 830 -7.16 -57.31 27.93
N ALA A 831 -6.47 -56.81 28.91
CA ALA A 831 -5.07 -56.40 28.89
C ALA A 831 -4.15 -57.59 28.69
N ALA A 832 -3.07 -57.40 27.92
CA ALA A 832 -1.89 -58.24 27.96
C ALA A 832 -0.64 -57.36 28.16
N VAL A 833 0.12 -57.78 29.15
CA VAL A 833 1.41 -57.25 29.61
C VAL A 833 2.45 -57.39 28.52
N ALA A 834 3.22 -56.34 28.25
CA ALA A 834 4.42 -56.39 27.41
C ALA A 834 5.67 -56.24 28.29
N GLU A 835 6.60 -57.15 28.15
CA GLU A 835 7.96 -57.12 28.68
C GLU A 835 8.89 -56.20 27.84
N PRO A 836 10.02 -55.72 28.38
CA PRO A 836 10.82 -54.67 27.85
C PRO A 836 11.82 -55.09 26.76
N ASP A 837 12.08 -54.23 25.81
CA ASP A 837 13.07 -54.33 24.73
C ASP A 837 14.51 -54.21 25.24
N PRO A 838 15.48 -54.94 24.62
CA PRO A 838 16.88 -54.84 24.98
C PRO A 838 17.60 -53.67 24.29
N GLU A 839 18.57 -53.11 25.01
CA GLU A 839 19.50 -52.05 24.59
C GLU A 839 20.24 -52.35 23.27
N PRO A 840 20.48 -51.35 22.38
CA PRO A 840 21.36 -51.52 21.22
C PRO A 840 22.84 -51.31 21.58
N GLN A 841 23.69 -52.24 21.16
CA GLN A 841 25.14 -52.12 21.22
C GLN A 841 25.72 -51.27 20.08
N PRO A 842 26.90 -50.63 20.24
CA PRO A 842 27.47 -49.69 19.29
C PRO A 842 28.15 -50.39 18.11
N ILE A 843 27.80 -49.94 16.89
CA ILE A 843 28.50 -50.39 15.67
C ILE A 843 29.59 -49.39 15.35
N THR A 844 30.82 -49.83 15.39
CA THR A 844 32.01 -49.16 14.84
C THR A 844 32.07 -49.47 13.33
N SER A 845 32.06 -48.42 12.48
CA SER A 845 32.50 -48.55 11.10
C SER A 845 33.34 -47.35 10.68
N GLN A 846 34.49 -47.65 10.12
CA GLN A 846 35.46 -46.72 9.54
C GLN A 846 34.92 -46.09 8.24
N PRO A 847 35.41 -44.89 7.86
CA PRO A 847 34.95 -44.22 6.67
C PRO A 847 35.61 -44.73 5.40
N GLU A 848 34.83 -45.07 4.40
CA GLU A 848 35.29 -45.29 3.01
C GLU A 848 35.35 -43.98 2.26
N ALA A 849 36.38 -43.85 1.41
CA ALA A 849 36.76 -42.68 0.67
C ALA A 849 35.77 -42.36 -0.48
N ALA A 850 35.41 -41.08 -0.61
CA ALA A 850 34.66 -40.53 -1.75
C ALA A 850 35.51 -40.45 -3.03
N PRO A 851 34.99 -40.71 -4.21
CA PRO A 851 35.70 -40.46 -5.49
C PRO A 851 35.61 -38.98 -5.89
N SER A 852 36.79 -38.46 -6.26
CA SER A 852 37.01 -37.14 -6.84
C SER A 852 36.30 -36.99 -8.17
N VAL A 853 35.48 -35.95 -8.39
CA VAL A 853 34.97 -35.55 -9.69
C VAL A 853 35.72 -34.29 -10.15
N SER A 854 36.42 -34.48 -11.27
CA SER A 854 37.22 -33.49 -11.98
C SER A 854 36.33 -32.39 -12.58
N SER A 855 36.68 -31.17 -12.31
CA SER A 855 36.12 -29.96 -12.92
C SER A 855 36.59 -29.82 -14.37
N THR A 856 35.66 -29.78 -15.32
CA THR A 856 35.97 -29.37 -16.71
C THR A 856 35.16 -28.11 -17.01
N LEU A 857 35.85 -26.99 -17.12
CA LEU A 857 35.42 -25.74 -17.70
C LEU A 857 35.13 -25.95 -19.18
N VAL A 858 33.94 -25.63 -19.68
CA VAL A 858 33.62 -25.46 -21.09
C VAL A 858 33.36 -24.00 -21.38
N ALA A 859 34.23 -23.41 -22.16
CA ALA A 859 34.17 -22.07 -22.72
C ALA A 859 33.13 -21.99 -23.85
N TRP A 860 32.45 -20.87 -23.96
CA TRP A 860 31.62 -20.50 -25.10
C TRP A 860 32.50 -20.04 -26.28
N PRO A 861 32.15 -20.34 -27.51
CA PRO A 861 32.67 -19.61 -28.66
C PRO A 861 31.59 -18.74 -29.31
N ASN A 862 31.91 -17.47 -29.44
CA ASN A 862 31.39 -16.60 -30.50
C ASN A 862 31.83 -17.11 -31.86
N GLN A 863 30.95 -17.17 -32.88
CA GLN A 863 31.26 -16.57 -34.19
C GLN A 863 30.06 -16.51 -35.12
N VAL A 864 29.94 -15.36 -35.75
CA VAL A 864 29.07 -14.94 -36.86
C VAL A 864 29.63 -15.53 -38.17
N ALA A 865 28.77 -15.95 -39.11
CA ALA A 865 28.82 -15.54 -40.53
C ALA A 865 27.84 -16.31 -41.44
N ALA A 866 27.03 -15.50 -42.11
CA ALA A 866 26.54 -15.56 -43.51
C ALA A 866 26.31 -16.91 -44.23
N GLY A 867 25.06 -17.00 -44.81
CA GLY A 867 24.57 -17.96 -45.74
C GLY A 867 25.22 -17.92 -47.16
N PRO A 868 24.64 -18.45 -48.24
CA PRO A 868 23.28 -18.96 -48.52
C PRO A 868 23.24 -20.32 -49.28
N GLY A 869 22.03 -20.91 -49.45
CA GLY A 869 21.83 -21.76 -50.61
C GLY A 869 20.99 -23.03 -50.40
N ASN A 870 19.78 -22.97 -50.87
CA ASN A 870 18.96 -23.98 -51.58
C ASN A 870 19.06 -25.47 -51.28
N GLY A 871 17.91 -26.11 -51.06
CA GLY A 871 17.65 -27.50 -51.35
C GLY A 871 16.64 -28.20 -50.42
N ALA A 872 15.42 -28.38 -50.91
CA ALA A 872 14.42 -29.32 -50.37
C ALA A 872 14.67 -30.72 -50.98
N PRO A 873 13.89 -31.76 -50.68
CA PRO A 873 13.36 -32.25 -49.41
C PRO A 873 13.71 -33.73 -49.19
N ALA A 874 13.54 -34.30 -48.02
CA ALA A 874 13.16 -35.71 -47.85
C ALA A 874 13.00 -36.14 -46.37
N GLU A 875 11.83 -36.73 -46.14
CA GLU A 875 11.54 -37.89 -45.29
C GLU A 875 11.58 -37.81 -43.78
N ALA A 876 10.38 -38.13 -43.27
CA ALA A 876 10.03 -38.43 -41.93
C ALA A 876 10.79 -39.60 -41.34
N THR A 877 11.26 -39.48 -40.11
CA THR A 877 11.33 -40.62 -39.18
C THR A 877 10.98 -40.11 -37.75
N SER A 878 10.03 -40.85 -37.20
CA SER A 878 9.56 -40.81 -35.81
C SER A 878 10.69 -40.92 -34.80
N PHE A 879 10.63 -40.12 -33.74
CA PHE A 879 11.18 -40.53 -32.45
C PHE A 879 10.24 -40.14 -31.30
N ASP A 880 10.06 -41.13 -30.45
CA ASP A 880 9.21 -41.25 -29.31
C ASP A 880 9.47 -40.24 -28.21
N GLU A 881 8.38 -39.97 -27.54
CA GLU A 881 8.14 -39.61 -26.16
C GLU A 881 9.32 -39.62 -25.18
N ALA A 882 9.52 -38.46 -24.53
CA ALA A 882 10.00 -38.39 -23.18
C ALA A 882 9.08 -37.49 -22.37
N THR A 883 8.07 -38.08 -21.79
CA THR A 883 7.18 -37.57 -20.76
C THR A 883 7.97 -37.26 -19.51
N SER A 884 8.07 -36.00 -19.14
CA SER A 884 8.37 -35.61 -17.76
C SER A 884 7.07 -35.56 -16.99
N VAL A 885 6.91 -36.49 -16.10
CA VAL A 885 5.77 -36.67 -15.20
C VAL A 885 5.81 -35.58 -14.12
N ILE A 886 4.84 -34.67 -14.14
CA ILE A 886 4.47 -33.86 -12.98
C ILE A 886 3.45 -34.69 -12.19
N PRO A 887 3.64 -34.88 -10.88
CA PRO A 887 2.67 -35.66 -10.08
C PRO A 887 1.34 -34.91 -9.99
N ALA A 888 0.30 -35.61 -10.38
CA ALA A 888 -1.08 -35.17 -10.24
C ALA A 888 -1.47 -35.06 -8.77
N TRP A 889 -1.94 -33.90 -8.35
CA TRP A 889 -2.68 -33.71 -7.13
C TRP A 889 -4.08 -34.29 -7.29
N GLN A 890 -4.46 -35.16 -6.39
CA GLN A 890 -5.78 -35.76 -6.33
C GLN A 890 -6.83 -34.66 -6.14
N GLN A 891 -7.72 -34.53 -7.09
CA GLN A 891 -8.97 -33.81 -6.95
C GLN A 891 -9.85 -34.51 -5.92
N SER A 892 -10.14 -33.85 -4.80
CA SER A 892 -11.31 -34.16 -4.03
C SER A 892 -12.46 -33.29 -4.55
N ASP A 893 -13.52 -33.94 -4.98
CA ASP A 893 -14.79 -33.33 -5.44
C ASP A 893 -15.42 -32.51 -4.32
N ALA A 894 -15.33 -31.19 -4.40
CA ALA A 894 -16.26 -30.23 -3.82
C ALA A 894 -16.18 -28.93 -4.60
N ASN A 895 -17.07 -28.79 -5.55
CA ASN A 895 -17.28 -27.62 -6.37
C ASN A 895 -18.12 -26.59 -5.59
N PRO A 896 -17.62 -25.38 -5.27
CA PRO A 896 -18.48 -24.22 -5.16
C PRO A 896 -18.33 -23.39 -6.43
N ALA A 897 -19.48 -23.11 -7.04
CA ALA A 897 -19.68 -22.36 -8.26
C ALA A 897 -18.84 -21.07 -8.30
N LYS A 898 -17.94 -21.01 -9.27
CA LYS A 898 -17.41 -19.75 -9.77
C LYS A 898 -18.52 -19.11 -10.62
N GLU A 899 -19.17 -18.12 -10.09
CA GLU A 899 -19.87 -17.13 -10.90
C GLU A 899 -18.82 -16.23 -11.57
N THR A 900 -18.31 -16.71 -12.68
CA THR A 900 -17.86 -15.82 -13.73
C THR A 900 -19.13 -15.25 -14.35
N VAL A 901 -19.28 -13.94 -14.42
CA VAL A 901 -20.24 -13.30 -15.31
C VAL A 901 -19.73 -13.51 -16.74
N SER A 902 -19.80 -14.76 -17.20
CA SER A 902 -19.88 -15.08 -18.60
C SER A 902 -21.32 -14.81 -19.01
N LEU A 903 -21.55 -14.20 -20.16
CA LEU A 903 -22.84 -14.22 -20.82
C LEU A 903 -23.29 -15.69 -20.85
N GLN A 904 -24.20 -16.07 -19.95
CA GLN A 904 -24.61 -17.45 -19.75
C GLN A 904 -25.27 -17.95 -21.02
N ALA A 905 -24.87 -19.15 -21.46
CA ALA A 905 -25.63 -19.90 -22.44
C ALA A 905 -27.05 -20.12 -21.86
N MET A 906 -28.05 -19.47 -22.44
CA MET A 906 -29.43 -19.64 -22.04
C MET A 906 -30.02 -20.90 -22.70
N PRO A 907 -30.91 -21.68 -22.01
CA PRO A 907 -31.65 -22.77 -22.64
C PRO A 907 -32.53 -22.19 -23.74
N PRO A 908 -32.75 -22.92 -24.84
CA PRO A 908 -33.49 -22.41 -26.00
C PRO A 908 -34.95 -21.97 -25.73
N GLU A 909 -35.54 -22.34 -24.60
CA GLU A 909 -36.89 -21.94 -24.23
C GLU A 909 -37.03 -20.58 -23.50
N GLN A 910 -35.90 -19.90 -23.16
CA GLN A 910 -35.92 -18.62 -22.47
C GLN A 910 -35.56 -17.41 -23.33
N VAL A 911 -35.26 -17.61 -24.62
CA VAL A 911 -34.83 -16.53 -25.54
C VAL A 911 -36.02 -15.75 -26.14
N ALA A 912 -37.25 -16.24 -25.96
CA ALA A 912 -38.46 -15.62 -26.52
C ALA A 912 -39.19 -14.83 -25.43
N ALA A 913 -38.82 -13.57 -25.20
CA ALA A 913 -39.67 -12.41 -24.87
C ALA A 913 -38.86 -11.26 -24.27
N GLY A 914 -38.53 -10.25 -25.05
CA GLY A 914 -38.28 -8.90 -24.52
C GLY A 914 -36.88 -8.60 -23.98
N SER A 915 -35.81 -9.31 -24.36
CA SER A 915 -34.41 -8.93 -24.10
C SER A 915 -33.91 -8.03 -25.24
N GLY A 916 -33.30 -6.89 -24.93
CA GLY A 916 -32.81 -5.94 -25.96
C GLY A 916 -31.54 -6.41 -26.71
N TYR A 917 -31.48 -7.68 -27.08
CA TYR A 917 -30.43 -8.26 -27.92
C TYR A 917 -30.81 -8.13 -29.39
N ALA A 918 -29.83 -7.87 -30.27
CA ALA A 918 -30.10 -7.62 -31.69
C ALA A 918 -29.72 -8.79 -32.59
N ALA A 919 -28.98 -9.79 -32.10
CA ALA A 919 -28.58 -11.00 -32.86
C ALA A 919 -28.17 -12.15 -31.94
N LEU A 920 -28.07 -13.35 -32.48
CA LEU A 920 -27.64 -14.58 -31.81
C LEU A 920 -26.48 -15.25 -32.56
N LEU A 921 -25.55 -15.87 -31.83
CA LEU A 921 -24.54 -16.80 -32.33
C LEU A 921 -24.85 -18.20 -31.81
N THR A 922 -25.20 -19.11 -32.69
CA THR A 922 -25.46 -20.52 -32.37
C THR A 922 -24.30 -21.38 -32.80
N PHE A 923 -23.64 -22.06 -31.89
CA PHE A 923 -22.59 -23.03 -32.19
C PHE A 923 -23.19 -24.30 -32.78
N GLU A 924 -23.02 -24.50 -34.08
CA GLU A 924 -23.56 -25.63 -34.82
C GLU A 924 -22.64 -26.84 -34.81
N ALA A 925 -21.31 -26.63 -34.77
CA ALA A 925 -20.32 -27.69 -34.77
C ALA A 925 -19.09 -27.30 -33.92
N GLY A 926 -18.32 -28.30 -33.52
CA GLY A 926 -17.13 -28.16 -32.70
C GLY A 926 -17.37 -28.51 -31.21
N PRO A 927 -16.37 -28.26 -30.33
CA PRO A 927 -16.43 -28.57 -28.91
C PRO A 927 -17.59 -27.89 -28.14
N PHE A 928 -18.16 -26.83 -28.69
CA PHE A 928 -19.21 -26.01 -28.07
C PHE A 928 -20.56 -26.13 -28.78
N ALA A 929 -20.73 -27.12 -29.66
CA ALA A 929 -21.97 -27.33 -30.39
C ALA A 929 -23.20 -27.37 -29.48
N GLY A 930 -24.25 -26.63 -29.85
CA GLY A 930 -25.46 -26.46 -29.06
C GLY A 930 -25.49 -25.24 -28.13
N ARG A 931 -24.38 -24.52 -27.97
CA ARG A 931 -24.32 -23.25 -27.20
C ARG A 931 -24.94 -22.13 -28.04
N ILE A 932 -25.73 -21.29 -27.39
CA ILE A 932 -26.28 -20.06 -28.00
C ILE A 932 -25.76 -18.86 -27.18
N VAL A 933 -25.27 -17.84 -27.88
CA VAL A 933 -24.77 -16.60 -27.28
C VAL A 933 -25.53 -15.42 -27.90
N ALA A 934 -26.15 -14.61 -27.06
CA ALA A 934 -26.79 -13.38 -27.47
C ALA A 934 -25.73 -12.30 -27.81
N VAL A 935 -25.88 -11.64 -28.94
CA VAL A 935 -25.00 -10.54 -29.38
C VAL A 935 -25.73 -9.24 -29.14
N PRO A 936 -25.28 -8.44 -28.14
CA PRO A 936 -25.87 -7.15 -27.84
C PRO A 936 -25.54 -6.15 -28.97
N ASN A 937 -26.24 -5.03 -29.00
CA ASN A 937 -25.97 -3.94 -29.94
C ASN A 937 -24.71 -3.13 -29.56
N GLN A 938 -23.65 -3.85 -29.21
CA GLN A 938 -22.33 -3.32 -28.87
C GLN A 938 -21.24 -4.32 -29.30
N MET A 939 -19.99 -3.91 -29.25
CA MET A 939 -18.86 -4.77 -29.60
C MET A 939 -18.72 -5.93 -28.62
N ILE A 940 -18.52 -7.15 -29.15
CA ILE A 940 -18.13 -8.35 -28.40
C ILE A 940 -16.88 -8.97 -28.96
N SER A 941 -16.02 -9.49 -28.12
CA SER A 941 -14.80 -10.21 -28.44
C SER A 941 -15.00 -11.74 -28.41
N ILE A 942 -14.28 -12.46 -29.28
CA ILE A 942 -14.36 -13.93 -29.39
C ILE A 942 -12.93 -14.48 -29.36
N GLY A 943 -12.66 -15.46 -28.50
CA GLY A 943 -11.33 -16.08 -28.46
C GLY A 943 -11.18 -17.10 -27.35
N ARG A 944 -9.97 -17.68 -27.23
CA ARG A 944 -9.69 -18.71 -26.25
C ARG A 944 -9.36 -18.13 -24.86
N ALA A 945 -8.87 -16.91 -24.79
CA ALA A 945 -8.53 -16.27 -23.54
C ALA A 945 -9.80 -15.99 -22.69
N PRO A 946 -9.72 -16.10 -21.37
CA PRO A 946 -10.90 -16.01 -20.49
C PRO A 946 -11.49 -14.59 -20.38
N ASP A 947 -10.82 -13.59 -20.88
CA ASP A 947 -11.22 -12.19 -20.94
C ASP A 947 -12.01 -11.81 -22.21
N ASN A 948 -12.28 -12.78 -23.11
CA ASN A 948 -13.21 -12.56 -24.21
C ASN A 948 -14.68 -12.64 -23.73
N ASP A 949 -15.56 -11.85 -24.34
CA ASP A 949 -16.99 -11.93 -24.10
C ASP A 949 -17.56 -13.32 -24.51
N VAL A 950 -17.00 -13.90 -25.54
CA VAL A 950 -17.32 -15.26 -26.01
C VAL A 950 -16.06 -16.12 -25.91
N VAL A 951 -15.91 -16.80 -24.78
CA VAL A 951 -14.77 -17.70 -24.56
C VAL A 951 -14.99 -19.02 -25.31
N VAL A 952 -14.08 -19.33 -26.23
CA VAL A 952 -14.03 -20.55 -27.02
C VAL A 952 -12.77 -21.31 -26.64
N GLY A 953 -12.85 -22.24 -25.69
CA GLY A 953 -11.71 -22.99 -25.10
C GLY A 953 -11.09 -24.04 -26.03
N ASP A 954 -11.05 -23.80 -27.31
CA ASP A 954 -10.53 -24.65 -28.38
C ASP A 954 -9.06 -24.31 -28.67
N PRO A 955 -8.11 -25.28 -28.66
CA PRO A 955 -6.70 -25.03 -28.96
C PRO A 955 -6.42 -24.43 -30.33
N ALA A 956 -7.31 -24.62 -31.31
CA ALA A 956 -7.21 -24.04 -32.64
C ALA A 956 -7.71 -22.60 -32.72
N THR A 957 -8.32 -22.07 -31.63
CA THR A 957 -8.75 -20.68 -31.53
C THR A 957 -7.67 -19.84 -30.86
N SER A 958 -7.30 -18.69 -31.44
CA SER A 958 -6.34 -17.75 -30.85
C SER A 958 -6.87 -17.15 -29.54
N GLY A 959 -5.99 -16.64 -28.67
CA GLY A 959 -6.37 -16.01 -27.40
C GLY A 959 -7.45 -14.95 -27.60
N HIS A 960 -7.22 -13.97 -28.43
CA HIS A 960 -8.21 -13.05 -29.00
C HIS A 960 -8.27 -13.35 -30.50
N HIS A 961 -9.36 -13.98 -30.96
CA HIS A 961 -9.45 -14.47 -32.31
C HIS A 961 -10.12 -13.45 -33.21
N GLY A 962 -11.25 -12.92 -32.78
CA GLY A 962 -12.02 -11.99 -33.55
C GLY A 962 -12.94 -11.15 -32.68
N ARG A 963 -13.61 -10.17 -33.31
CA ARG A 963 -14.64 -9.35 -32.66
C ARG A 963 -15.84 -9.17 -33.57
N ILE A 964 -17.00 -9.04 -32.97
CA ILE A 964 -18.22 -8.62 -33.67
C ILE A 964 -18.61 -7.25 -33.15
N GLU A 965 -18.87 -6.31 -34.06
CA GLU A 965 -19.26 -4.95 -33.68
C GLU A 965 -20.36 -4.43 -34.62
N VAL A 966 -21.14 -3.46 -34.13
CA VAL A 966 -22.16 -2.80 -34.92
C VAL A 966 -21.61 -1.53 -35.55
N ARG A 967 -21.59 -1.49 -36.89
CA ARG A 967 -21.19 -0.30 -37.68
C ARG A 967 -22.35 0.14 -38.56
N ASN A 968 -22.82 1.37 -38.41
CA ASN A 968 -23.93 1.94 -39.20
C ASN A 968 -25.22 1.06 -39.21
N GLY A 969 -25.50 0.39 -38.07
CA GLY A 969 -26.69 -0.46 -37.94
C GLY A 969 -26.55 -1.86 -38.54
N SER A 970 -25.37 -2.28 -38.94
CA SER A 970 -25.03 -3.62 -39.42
C SER A 970 -23.96 -4.26 -38.58
N PHE A 971 -24.03 -5.59 -38.36
CA PHE A 971 -23.03 -6.35 -37.66
C PHE A 971 -21.84 -6.66 -38.55
N TRP A 972 -20.64 -6.51 -38.02
CA TRP A 972 -19.37 -6.80 -38.69
C TRP A 972 -18.54 -7.73 -37.84
N ILE A 973 -17.97 -8.76 -38.44
CA ILE A 973 -16.93 -9.58 -37.82
C ILE A 973 -15.58 -9.14 -38.36
N SER A 974 -14.58 -9.01 -37.43
CA SER A 974 -13.18 -8.73 -37.80
C SER A 974 -12.28 -9.80 -37.18
N ASP A 975 -11.38 -10.37 -37.95
CA ASP A 975 -10.26 -11.21 -37.46
C ASP A 975 -9.19 -10.30 -36.83
N LEU A 976 -8.71 -10.65 -35.66
CA LEU A 976 -7.71 -9.86 -34.91
C LEU A 976 -6.28 -10.34 -35.16
N GLY A 977 -5.97 -10.89 -36.32
CA GLY A 977 -4.69 -11.48 -36.66
C GLY A 977 -4.57 -12.90 -36.09
N SER A 978 -5.65 -13.66 -36.16
CA SER A 978 -5.68 -15.00 -35.58
C SER A 978 -4.75 -15.98 -36.33
N THR A 979 -4.24 -16.98 -35.62
CA THR A 979 -3.26 -17.95 -36.18
C THR A 979 -3.88 -18.79 -37.31
N ASN A 980 -5.16 -19.17 -37.20
CA ASN A 980 -5.83 -20.03 -38.14
C ASN A 980 -6.84 -19.31 -39.05
N GLY A 981 -7.05 -18.01 -38.85
CA GLY A 981 -7.98 -17.17 -39.56
C GLY A 981 -9.46 -17.41 -39.21
N THR A 982 -10.27 -16.43 -39.53
CA THR A 982 -11.75 -16.49 -39.46
C THR A 982 -12.29 -16.73 -40.87
N GLN A 983 -13.29 -17.62 -41.02
CA GLN A 983 -14.00 -17.79 -42.28
C GLN A 983 -15.48 -17.48 -42.10
N VAL A 984 -16.06 -16.84 -43.11
CA VAL A 984 -17.51 -16.65 -43.22
C VAL A 984 -18.03 -17.32 -44.47
N ASN A 985 -18.98 -18.26 -44.33
CA ASN A 985 -19.53 -19.06 -45.39
C ASN A 985 -18.46 -19.85 -46.17
N GLY A 986 -17.37 -20.25 -45.48
CA GLY A 986 -16.24 -21.00 -46.03
C GLY A 986 -15.14 -20.16 -46.71
N GLU A 987 -15.32 -18.84 -46.79
CA GLU A 987 -14.33 -17.91 -47.35
C GLU A 987 -13.55 -17.23 -46.21
N PRO A 988 -12.21 -17.21 -46.25
CA PRO A 988 -11.40 -16.54 -45.25
C PRO A 988 -11.56 -15.03 -45.34
N VAL A 989 -11.76 -14.40 -44.18
CA VAL A 989 -12.06 -12.96 -44.07
C VAL A 989 -11.16 -12.29 -43.02
N LEU A 990 -10.73 -11.06 -43.31
CA LEU A 990 -10.18 -10.16 -42.30
C LEU A 990 -11.28 -9.29 -41.66
N GLU A 991 -12.24 -8.87 -42.48
CA GLU A 991 -13.46 -8.20 -42.05
C GLU A 991 -14.63 -8.62 -42.97
N HIS A 992 -15.81 -8.81 -42.39
CA HIS A 992 -16.99 -9.19 -43.15
C HIS A 992 -18.25 -8.61 -42.49
N GLN A 993 -19.16 -8.08 -43.31
CA GLN A 993 -20.48 -7.64 -42.84
C GLN A 993 -21.41 -8.87 -42.72
N LEU A 994 -21.85 -9.17 -41.51
CA LEU A 994 -22.68 -10.33 -41.24
C LEU A 994 -24.13 -10.12 -41.67
N SER A 995 -24.69 -11.13 -42.27
CA SER A 995 -26.09 -11.27 -42.68
C SER A 995 -26.79 -12.39 -41.96
N ASP A 996 -28.08 -12.35 -41.83
CA ASP A 996 -28.88 -13.41 -41.21
C ASP A 996 -28.58 -14.76 -41.87
N GLY A 997 -28.24 -15.77 -41.08
CA GLY A 997 -27.91 -17.12 -41.56
C GLY A 997 -26.43 -17.32 -41.92
N ASP A 998 -25.53 -16.36 -41.74
CA ASP A 998 -24.11 -16.54 -42.05
C ASP A 998 -23.48 -17.60 -41.12
N SER A 999 -22.62 -18.42 -41.71
CA SER A 999 -21.85 -19.47 -41.04
C SER A 999 -20.42 -18.98 -40.81
N ILE A 1000 -20.03 -18.85 -39.55
CA ILE A 1000 -18.72 -18.36 -39.14
C ILE A 1000 -17.89 -19.51 -38.61
N ALA A 1001 -16.69 -19.77 -39.15
CA ALA A 1001 -15.78 -20.76 -38.64
C ALA A 1001 -14.61 -20.08 -37.89
N ILE A 1002 -14.40 -20.52 -36.60
CA ILE A 1002 -13.37 -20.03 -35.69
C ILE A 1002 -12.72 -21.23 -35.01
N GLY A 1003 -11.46 -21.53 -35.33
CA GLY A 1003 -10.80 -22.74 -34.86
C GLY A 1003 -11.55 -24.00 -35.34
N GLN A 1004 -11.96 -24.87 -34.41
CA GLN A 1004 -12.74 -26.10 -34.68
C GLN A 1004 -14.25 -25.85 -34.58
N ASN A 1005 -14.68 -24.62 -34.33
CA ASN A 1005 -16.09 -24.30 -34.11
C ASN A 1005 -16.69 -23.65 -35.35
N THR A 1006 -17.94 -24.03 -35.63
CA THR A 1006 -18.81 -23.38 -36.61
C THR A 1006 -19.98 -22.74 -35.87
N LEU A 1007 -20.15 -21.44 -36.07
CA LEU A 1007 -21.22 -20.64 -35.47
C LEU A 1007 -22.16 -20.15 -36.55
N ARG A 1008 -23.46 -20.19 -36.30
CA ARG A 1008 -24.47 -19.51 -37.13
C ARG A 1008 -24.83 -18.17 -36.54
N PHE A 1009 -24.74 -17.13 -37.32
CA PHE A 1009 -25.22 -15.81 -36.99
C PHE A 1009 -26.69 -15.68 -37.38
N SER A 1010 -27.54 -15.16 -36.49
CA SER A 1010 -28.96 -14.91 -36.78
C SER A 1010 -29.42 -13.59 -36.18
N LEU A 1011 -30.17 -12.81 -36.94
CA LEU A 1011 -30.77 -11.55 -36.48
C LEU A 1011 -32.08 -11.82 -35.75
N GLU A 1012 -32.27 -11.20 -34.58
CA GLU A 1012 -33.58 -11.21 -33.92
C GLU A 1012 -34.50 -10.25 -34.68
N SER A 1013 -35.70 -10.80 -35.09
CA SER A 1013 -36.72 -10.08 -35.86
C SER A 1013 -37.63 -9.20 -34.98
#